data_637453471889bf76c4997e670dfc69a6
#
_entry.id   637453471889bf76c4997e670dfc69a6
#
_cell.length_a   1.000
_cell.length_b   1.000
_cell.length_c   1.000
_cell.angle_alpha   90.00
_cell.angle_beta   90.00
_cell.angle_gamma   90.00
#
_symmetry.space_group_name_H-M   'P 1'
#
loop_
_entity.id
_entity.type
_entity.pdbx_description
1 polymer ?
#
loop_
_entity_poly.entity_id
_entity_poly.type
_entity_poly.pdbx_seq_one_letter_code
_entity_poly.pdbx_strand_id
1 'polypeptide(L)'
;MRRALPLMLFALPTPAFAETSPETTATMPAPIAYPQTRRVDQIDEQFGVKVADPYRWLENDVRTDAEVKAWVDSQVAVTSGYLASLPGRDTFKARMKELYNYERFGLPVKKGGKYFYSRNSGLQNQSVLYVRDTLAGEGRVVIDPNGWSKDGATALAEWVPSEDGSKVLYGVQDGGTDWRTLKVLDVNTGQLLSDTVEWVKFSGLSWAKDGSGFFYSAFPAPAEGAKFQALNENQKVFFHTLGTPQSADRLVYATPDKPRQGHIAQLTDDGRWLVIATTQGTDRRYEVHVIDQTKPGATPRMVFKGLEYEWALAGNQGETLYWKTNNGAPKLRIVATDLSAKSELPTIREIVPEDKAVLESATIIGGNLIAEYLVDVKSEVRLYTLDGKKRGTVPLPGIGSVGGFGGDQLDTETFFAFTSFATPTTVYRYDVKANTATPWATPKVAFDPADYVVQQKFYASKDGTKVPMFVVHKKTLGKGPAPTLLYAYGGFNISTMPGFSATRLAWMEQGGVLAVANIRGGGEYGTAWHDGGRLANKQNVFDDFIAAGEYLIAQGVTSKDKLTIQGGSNGGLLVGAVVNQRPDLFAAALPAVGVMDMLRFDRFTAGRYWVDDYGYPSKEADFKVLLAYSPYHNVKGGRDYPAILATTADTDDRVVPGHTFKYAAAIQAANIGPKPHLVRIETRAGHGSGKPTDKIIEEAADLWAFAAKWTGMVVK
;
A
#
# COMPACT_ATOMS: atom_id res chain seq x y z
N MET A 1 5.01 55.29 -83.34
CA MET A 1 5.00 56.52 -82.58
C MET A 1 5.16 56.13 -81.10
N ARG A 2 6.34 56.49 -80.58
CA ARG A 2 6.72 56.12 -79.21
C ARG A 2 6.26 57.24 -78.28
N ARG A 3 5.56 56.90 -77.22
CA ARG A 3 5.33 57.82 -76.09
C ARG A 3 6.00 57.27 -74.84
N ALA A 4 6.88 58.07 -74.29
CA ALA A 4 7.63 57.86 -73.04
C ALA A 4 6.69 58.08 -71.82
N LEU A 5 6.85 57.25 -70.82
CA LEU A 5 6.24 57.40 -69.48
C LEU A 5 7.30 57.86 -68.50
N PRO A 6 7.02 58.77 -67.56
CA PRO A 6 8.01 59.24 -66.59
C PRO A 6 8.17 58.28 -65.41
N LEU A 7 9.39 58.14 -64.91
CA LEU A 7 9.82 57.39 -63.76
C LEU A 7 9.37 58.15 -62.48
N MET A 8 8.50 57.55 -61.67
CA MET A 8 8.24 58.03 -60.29
C MET A 8 9.16 57.23 -59.33
N LEU A 9 10.04 57.94 -58.63
CA LEU A 9 10.82 57.43 -57.50
C LEU A 9 9.91 57.27 -56.27
N PHE A 10 9.70 56.03 -55.79
CA PHE A 10 9.11 55.77 -54.49
C PHE A 10 10.25 55.59 -53.51
N ALA A 11 10.28 56.45 -52.45
CA ALA A 11 11.13 56.31 -51.29
C ALA A 11 10.61 55.16 -50.41
N LEU A 12 11.41 54.16 -50.13
CA LEU A 12 11.14 53.08 -49.21
C LEU A 12 11.31 53.59 -47.75
N PRO A 13 10.39 53.29 -46.81
CA PRO A 13 10.59 53.57 -45.41
C PRO A 13 11.61 52.57 -44.79
N THR A 14 12.56 53.08 -44.02
CA THR A 14 13.50 52.34 -43.20
C THR A 14 12.75 51.50 -42.14
N PRO A 15 13.11 50.22 -41.89
CA PRO A 15 12.52 49.46 -40.85
C PRO A 15 12.97 49.96 -39.48
N ALA A 16 12.00 50.30 -38.61
CA ALA A 16 12.22 50.56 -37.21
C ALA A 16 12.70 49.28 -36.52
N PHE A 17 13.85 49.33 -35.87
CA PHE A 17 14.31 48.24 -34.99
C PHE A 17 13.32 48.13 -33.83
N ALA A 18 12.63 46.98 -33.73
CA ALA A 18 11.87 46.62 -32.53
C ALA A 18 12.88 46.43 -31.39
N GLU A 19 12.75 47.18 -30.32
CA GLU A 19 13.44 46.94 -29.04
C GLU A 19 13.01 45.53 -28.56
N THR A 20 13.99 44.61 -28.51
CA THR A 20 13.82 43.32 -27.85
C THR A 20 13.68 43.59 -26.36
N SER A 21 12.49 43.30 -25.82
CA SER A 21 12.27 43.21 -24.37
C SER A 21 13.34 42.29 -23.76
N PRO A 22 13.92 42.66 -22.62
CA PRO A 22 14.89 41.75 -21.99
C PRO A 22 14.21 40.45 -21.59
N GLU A 23 14.67 39.33 -22.14
CA GLU A 23 14.41 38.03 -21.61
C GLU A 23 14.77 38.04 -20.12
N THR A 24 13.76 37.91 -19.28
CA THR A 24 13.94 37.66 -17.84
C THR A 24 14.59 36.31 -17.71
N THR A 25 15.92 36.29 -17.70
CA THR A 25 16.69 35.11 -17.27
C THR A 25 16.24 34.81 -15.85
N ALA A 26 15.41 33.76 -15.71
CA ALA A 26 15.05 33.25 -14.41
C ALA A 26 16.37 32.86 -13.71
N THR A 27 16.74 33.64 -12.73
CA THR A 27 17.90 33.37 -11.86
C THR A 27 17.66 32.00 -11.24
N MET A 28 18.54 31.03 -11.53
CA MET A 28 18.55 29.76 -10.82
C MET A 28 18.60 30.03 -9.33
N PRO A 29 17.73 29.40 -8.51
CA PRO A 29 17.80 29.58 -7.07
C PRO A 29 19.20 29.22 -6.58
N ALA A 30 19.68 29.93 -5.54
CA ALA A 30 20.97 29.64 -4.94
C ALA A 30 21.10 28.14 -4.61
N PRO A 31 22.27 27.52 -4.79
CA PRO A 31 22.47 26.12 -4.47
C PRO A 31 22.08 25.84 -3.02
N ILE A 32 21.32 24.76 -2.81
CA ILE A 32 20.94 24.33 -1.45
C ILE A 32 22.20 23.90 -0.71
N ALA A 33 22.47 24.50 0.44
CA ALA A 33 23.54 24.07 1.33
C ALA A 33 23.04 22.87 2.15
N TYR A 34 23.41 21.67 1.74
CA TYR A 34 23.10 20.46 2.50
C TYR A 34 23.96 20.33 3.75
N PRO A 35 23.43 19.78 4.85
CA PRO A 35 24.24 19.40 6.00
C PRO A 35 25.35 18.44 5.60
N GLN A 36 26.58 18.68 6.10
CA GLN A 36 27.70 17.78 5.85
C GLN A 36 27.48 16.47 6.61
N THR A 37 27.20 15.38 5.86
CA THR A 37 27.02 14.05 6.45
C THR A 37 28.37 13.38 6.65
N ARG A 38 28.68 12.98 7.89
CA ARG A 38 29.92 12.27 8.23
C ARG A 38 30.02 10.96 7.45
N ARG A 39 31.20 10.70 6.90
CA ARG A 39 31.54 9.44 6.23
C ARG A 39 32.40 8.57 7.14
N VAL A 40 32.17 7.26 7.12
CA VAL A 40 33.00 6.27 7.81
C VAL A 40 33.65 5.32 6.79
N ASP A 41 34.79 4.76 7.14
CA ASP A 41 35.51 3.80 6.28
C ASP A 41 34.96 2.37 6.51
N GLN A 42 33.62 2.25 6.37
CA GLN A 42 32.96 0.94 6.43
C GLN A 42 32.96 0.31 5.05
N ILE A 43 33.56 -0.87 4.96
CA ILE A 43 33.55 -1.70 3.75
C ILE A 43 33.09 -3.10 4.16
N ASP A 44 32.06 -3.59 3.48
CA ASP A 44 31.65 -5.00 3.59
C ASP A 44 32.31 -5.78 2.42
N GLU A 45 32.91 -6.91 2.72
CA GLU A 45 33.44 -7.81 1.69
C GLU A 45 32.60 -9.08 1.63
N GLN A 46 31.99 -9.33 0.50
CA GLN A 46 31.13 -10.47 0.28
C GLN A 46 31.31 -11.02 -1.13
N PHE A 47 31.53 -12.33 -1.26
CA PHE A 47 31.78 -13.01 -2.55
C PHE A 47 32.91 -12.38 -3.36
N GLY A 48 33.98 -11.91 -2.70
CA GLY A 48 35.10 -11.24 -3.34
C GLY A 48 34.82 -9.80 -3.81
N VAL A 49 33.63 -9.26 -3.55
CA VAL A 49 33.26 -7.88 -3.89
C VAL A 49 33.33 -7.00 -2.62
N LYS A 50 34.07 -5.90 -2.72
CA LYS A 50 34.13 -4.87 -1.66
C LYS A 50 33.09 -3.81 -1.92
N VAL A 51 32.17 -3.62 -0.97
CA VAL A 51 31.08 -2.65 -1.05
C VAL A 51 31.26 -1.63 0.08
N ALA A 52 31.48 -0.36 -0.31
CA ALA A 52 31.58 0.72 0.65
C ALA A 52 30.18 1.12 1.18
N ASP A 53 30.10 1.34 2.49
CA ASP A 53 28.88 1.82 3.16
C ASP A 53 29.23 2.98 4.11
N PRO A 54 29.61 4.14 3.54
CA PRO A 54 30.13 5.27 4.33
C PRO A 54 29.10 5.91 5.25
N TYR A 55 27.83 5.57 5.13
CA TYR A 55 26.73 6.11 5.92
C TYR A 55 26.06 5.04 6.81
N ARG A 56 26.74 3.93 7.10
CA ARG A 56 26.25 2.83 7.93
C ARG A 56 25.68 3.28 9.27
N TRP A 57 26.27 4.30 9.88
CA TRP A 57 25.85 4.82 11.18
C TRP A 57 24.43 5.42 11.17
N LEU A 58 23.90 5.82 9.99
CA LEU A 58 22.51 6.28 9.83
C LEU A 58 21.48 5.15 9.93
N GLU A 59 21.90 3.89 10.05
CA GLU A 59 21.00 2.77 10.36
C GLU A 59 20.58 2.73 11.83
N ASN A 60 21.31 3.43 12.72
CA ASN A 60 20.97 3.47 14.14
C ASN A 60 19.62 4.14 14.37
N ASP A 61 18.95 3.73 15.46
CA ASP A 61 17.62 4.24 15.80
C ASP A 61 17.66 5.72 16.20
N VAL A 62 16.97 6.56 15.43
CA VAL A 62 16.88 8.01 15.65
C VAL A 62 16.36 8.40 17.04
N ARG A 63 15.64 7.50 17.73
CA ARG A 63 15.09 7.74 19.07
C ARG A 63 16.11 7.50 20.20
N THR A 64 17.16 6.76 19.93
CA THR A 64 18.17 6.37 20.91
C THR A 64 19.57 6.85 20.57
N ASP A 65 19.84 7.16 19.29
CA ASP A 65 21.13 7.67 18.82
C ASP A 65 21.09 9.18 18.62
N ALA A 66 21.82 9.92 19.45
CA ALA A 66 21.85 11.38 19.44
C ALA A 66 22.50 11.95 18.16
N GLU A 67 23.46 11.25 17.54
CA GLU A 67 24.11 11.70 16.31
C GLU A 67 23.13 11.56 15.12
N VAL A 68 22.42 10.45 15.00
CA VAL A 68 21.37 10.26 13.99
C VAL A 68 20.25 11.29 14.17
N LYS A 69 19.84 11.52 15.41
CA LYS A 69 18.83 12.55 15.69
C LYS A 69 19.28 13.95 15.27
N ALA A 70 20.49 14.34 15.56
CA ALA A 70 21.02 15.65 15.15
C ALA A 70 21.08 15.79 13.62
N TRP A 71 21.47 14.71 12.92
CA TRP A 71 21.46 14.69 11.47
C TRP A 71 20.02 14.82 10.93
N VAL A 72 19.07 14.09 11.47
CA VAL A 72 17.64 14.20 11.10
C VAL A 72 17.12 15.60 11.32
N ASP A 73 17.36 16.23 12.48
CA ASP A 73 16.93 17.58 12.78
C ASP A 73 17.51 18.61 11.76
N SER A 74 18.77 18.42 11.34
CA SER A 74 19.39 19.29 10.33
C SER A 74 18.77 19.11 8.92
N GLN A 75 18.44 17.88 8.52
CA GLN A 75 17.78 17.59 7.25
C GLN A 75 16.34 18.15 7.24
N VAL A 76 15.62 18.00 8.35
CA VAL A 76 14.27 18.56 8.51
C VAL A 76 14.31 20.07 8.37
N ALA A 77 15.27 20.77 8.98
CA ALA A 77 15.39 22.23 8.89
C ALA A 77 15.58 22.71 7.45
N VAL A 78 16.50 22.08 6.69
CA VAL A 78 16.73 22.45 5.27
C VAL A 78 15.52 22.15 4.42
N THR A 79 14.94 20.95 4.56
CA THR A 79 13.80 20.54 3.74
C THR A 79 12.56 21.38 4.03
N SER A 80 12.24 21.63 5.30
CA SER A 80 11.10 22.45 5.69
C SER A 80 11.24 23.90 5.18
N GLY A 81 12.44 24.49 5.28
CA GLY A 81 12.72 25.82 4.76
C GLY A 81 12.50 25.92 3.24
N TYR A 82 12.95 24.91 2.49
CA TYR A 82 12.74 24.82 1.05
C TYR A 82 11.26 24.67 0.69
N LEU A 83 10.57 23.71 1.31
CA LEU A 83 9.16 23.42 1.03
C LEU A 83 8.24 24.59 1.38
N ALA A 84 8.51 25.29 2.49
CA ALA A 84 7.75 26.49 2.88
C ALA A 84 7.87 27.65 1.87
N SER A 85 8.95 27.69 1.09
CA SER A 85 9.16 28.69 0.04
C SER A 85 8.46 28.37 -1.29
N LEU A 86 7.90 27.18 -1.45
CA LEU A 86 7.32 26.75 -2.72
C LEU A 86 5.97 27.42 -2.98
N PRO A 87 5.77 28.01 -4.17
CA PRO A 87 4.48 28.58 -4.55
C PRO A 87 3.44 27.46 -4.69
N GLY A 88 2.18 27.78 -4.36
CA GLY A 88 1.05 26.85 -4.50
C GLY A 88 0.90 25.80 -3.42
N ARG A 89 1.84 25.69 -2.46
CA ARG A 89 1.76 24.74 -1.35
C ARG A 89 0.47 24.93 -0.53
N ASP A 90 0.20 26.16 -0.13
CA ASP A 90 -1.00 26.49 0.66
C ASP A 90 -2.29 26.34 -0.15
N THR A 91 -2.25 26.60 -1.46
CA THR A 91 -3.37 26.34 -2.37
C THR A 91 -3.72 24.85 -2.41
N PHE A 92 -2.72 23.97 -2.60
CA PHE A 92 -2.93 22.53 -2.53
C PHE A 92 -3.46 22.10 -1.16
N LYS A 93 -2.87 22.61 -0.07
CA LYS A 93 -3.31 22.28 1.29
C LYS A 93 -4.76 22.67 1.55
N ALA A 94 -5.14 23.90 1.20
CA ALA A 94 -6.50 24.40 1.36
C ALA A 94 -7.48 23.56 0.55
N ARG A 95 -7.18 23.30 -0.74
CA ARG A 95 -8.07 22.50 -1.59
C ARG A 95 -8.19 21.05 -1.12
N MET A 96 -7.11 20.42 -0.67
CA MET A 96 -7.18 19.08 -0.10
C MET A 96 -8.02 19.01 1.17
N LYS A 97 -7.98 20.04 2.03
CA LYS A 97 -8.89 20.10 3.19
C LYS A 97 -10.37 20.08 2.77
N GLU A 98 -10.73 20.81 1.71
CA GLU A 98 -12.08 20.78 1.17
C GLU A 98 -12.43 19.41 0.58
N LEU A 99 -11.50 18.82 -0.20
CA LEU A 99 -11.69 17.52 -0.83
C LEU A 99 -11.73 16.35 0.17
N TYR A 100 -11.11 16.49 1.35
CA TYR A 100 -11.19 15.52 2.43
C TYR A 100 -12.43 15.70 3.33
N ASN A 101 -13.06 16.87 3.28
CA ASN A 101 -14.17 17.22 4.16
C ASN A 101 -15.51 16.62 3.70
N TYR A 102 -15.56 15.30 3.65
CA TYR A 102 -16.78 14.53 3.42
C TYR A 102 -16.80 13.28 4.29
N GLU A 103 -18.00 12.76 4.56
CA GLU A 103 -18.16 11.55 5.36
C GLU A 103 -17.63 10.33 4.63
N ARG A 104 -16.79 9.57 5.32
CA ARG A 104 -16.22 8.30 4.85
C ARG A 104 -16.66 7.17 5.77
N PHE A 105 -17.11 6.09 5.18
CA PHE A 105 -17.59 4.91 5.90
C PHE A 105 -16.73 3.70 5.56
N GLY A 106 -16.39 2.90 6.59
CA GLY A 106 -15.93 1.55 6.41
C GLY A 106 -17.09 0.57 6.22
N LEU A 107 -16.75 -0.64 5.79
CA LEU A 107 -17.74 -1.70 5.60
C LEU A 107 -18.38 -2.09 6.94
N PRO A 108 -19.72 -2.20 7.00
CA PRO A 108 -20.40 -2.73 8.17
C PRO A 108 -20.07 -4.21 8.39
N VAL A 109 -19.81 -4.55 9.65
CA VAL A 109 -19.71 -5.92 10.15
C VAL A 109 -20.92 -6.20 11.01
N LYS A 110 -21.71 -7.23 10.67
CA LYS A 110 -22.89 -7.63 11.41
C LYS A 110 -22.55 -8.74 12.39
N LYS A 111 -22.78 -8.51 13.68
CA LYS A 111 -22.63 -9.50 14.76
C LYS A 111 -23.66 -9.27 15.86
N GLY A 112 -24.24 -10.34 16.38
CA GLY A 112 -25.26 -10.27 17.44
C GLY A 112 -26.48 -9.41 17.08
N GLY A 113 -26.84 -9.36 15.80
CA GLY A 113 -27.95 -8.51 15.31
C GLY A 113 -27.60 -7.02 15.19
N LYS A 114 -26.36 -6.62 15.48
CA LYS A 114 -25.88 -5.24 15.41
C LYS A 114 -24.95 -5.05 14.21
N TYR A 115 -24.83 -3.80 13.73
CA TYR A 115 -23.94 -3.40 12.65
C TYR A 115 -22.84 -2.48 13.19
N PHE A 116 -21.60 -2.94 13.14
CA PHE A 116 -20.41 -2.19 13.52
C PHE A 116 -19.77 -1.60 12.27
N TYR A 117 -19.38 -0.33 12.28
CA TYR A 117 -18.74 0.31 11.14
C TYR A 117 -17.87 1.49 11.57
N SER A 118 -16.80 1.72 10.87
CA SER A 118 -16.02 2.94 11.05
C SER A 118 -16.62 4.10 10.26
N ARG A 119 -16.53 5.31 10.82
CA ARG A 119 -16.96 6.55 10.17
C ARG A 119 -15.95 7.66 10.47
N ASN A 120 -15.61 8.43 9.45
CA ASN A 120 -14.92 9.70 9.60
C ASN A 120 -15.85 10.80 9.09
N SER A 121 -16.11 11.81 9.90
CA SER A 121 -17.05 12.90 9.56
C SER A 121 -16.48 13.90 8.54
N GLY A 122 -15.22 13.77 8.16
CA GLY A 122 -14.53 14.63 7.20
C GLY A 122 -13.07 14.84 7.58
N LEU A 123 -12.78 15.83 8.42
CA LEU A 123 -11.42 16.21 8.81
C LEU A 123 -10.92 15.63 10.13
N GLN A 124 -11.63 14.66 10.73
CA GLN A 124 -11.11 13.95 11.89
C GLN A 124 -9.79 13.25 11.53
N ASN A 125 -8.81 13.30 12.44
CA ASN A 125 -7.51 12.65 12.22
C ASN A 125 -7.64 11.13 12.13
N GLN A 126 -8.55 10.55 12.93
CA GLN A 126 -8.83 9.12 12.94
C GLN A 126 -10.32 8.85 12.73
N SER A 127 -10.64 7.70 12.13
CA SER A 127 -12.03 7.24 12.04
C SER A 127 -12.50 6.71 13.38
N VAL A 128 -13.79 6.93 13.66
CA VAL A 128 -14.49 6.52 14.89
C VAL A 128 -15.26 5.24 14.62
N LEU A 129 -15.26 4.29 15.54
CA LEU A 129 -16.06 3.07 15.47
C LEU A 129 -17.45 3.31 16.05
N TYR A 130 -18.46 2.98 15.27
CA TYR A 130 -19.88 3.09 15.62
C TYR A 130 -20.56 1.72 15.66
N VAL A 131 -21.67 1.65 16.36
CA VAL A 131 -22.60 0.51 16.34
C VAL A 131 -24.04 1.00 16.19
N ARG A 132 -24.87 0.24 15.50
CA ARG A 132 -26.32 0.43 15.40
C ARG A 132 -27.06 -0.91 15.37
N ASP A 133 -28.31 -0.92 15.81
CA ASP A 133 -29.15 -2.13 15.82
C ASP A 133 -29.83 -2.39 14.47
N THR A 134 -29.98 -1.36 13.65
CA THR A 134 -30.54 -1.44 12.29
C THR A 134 -29.71 -0.66 11.30
N LEU A 135 -29.87 -0.91 10.01
CA LEU A 135 -29.15 -0.15 8.97
C LEU A 135 -29.66 1.29 8.80
N ALA A 136 -30.80 1.62 9.36
CA ALA A 136 -31.36 2.97 9.35
C ALA A 136 -31.01 3.72 10.66
N GLY A 137 -31.03 5.05 10.59
CA GLY A 137 -30.79 5.91 11.75
C GLY A 137 -29.34 6.16 12.09
N GLU A 138 -29.13 6.84 13.20
CA GLU A 138 -27.80 7.23 13.68
C GLU A 138 -27.15 6.09 14.48
N GLY A 139 -25.82 5.94 14.32
CA GLY A 139 -25.05 4.99 15.13
C GLY A 139 -24.59 5.61 16.44
N ARG A 140 -24.42 4.77 17.44
CA ARG A 140 -23.79 5.13 18.72
C ARG A 140 -22.28 4.92 18.61
N VAL A 141 -21.49 5.86 19.14
CA VAL A 141 -20.02 5.73 19.24
C VAL A 141 -19.66 4.55 20.16
N VAL A 142 -18.75 3.71 19.71
CA VAL A 142 -18.14 2.62 20.49
C VAL A 142 -16.71 3.00 20.89
N ILE A 143 -15.89 3.42 19.92
CA ILE A 143 -14.49 3.80 20.15
C ILE A 143 -14.19 5.07 19.35
N ASP A 144 -13.74 6.12 20.03
CA ASP A 144 -13.23 7.34 19.39
C ASP A 144 -11.73 7.50 19.71
N PRO A 145 -10.83 7.26 18.74
CA PRO A 145 -9.40 7.39 18.95
C PRO A 145 -8.89 8.83 18.89
N ASN A 146 -9.70 9.81 18.47
CA ASN A 146 -9.25 11.20 18.30
C ASN A 146 -8.82 11.88 19.61
N GLY A 147 -9.25 11.35 20.75
CA GLY A 147 -8.83 11.79 22.07
C GLY A 147 -7.62 11.06 22.66
N TRP A 148 -7.06 10.06 21.98
CA TRP A 148 -6.00 9.21 22.55
C TRP A 148 -4.61 9.87 22.58
N SER A 149 -4.33 10.75 21.63
CA SER A 149 -3.10 11.55 21.63
C SER A 149 -3.35 12.96 21.08
N LYS A 150 -2.54 13.93 21.54
CA LYS A 150 -2.68 15.34 21.11
C LYS A 150 -2.40 15.56 19.63
N ASP A 151 -1.51 14.75 19.06
CA ASP A 151 -1.10 14.83 17.65
C ASP A 151 -1.95 13.91 16.75
N GLY A 152 -2.95 13.21 17.30
CA GLY A 152 -3.80 12.27 16.57
C GLY A 152 -3.08 11.02 16.03
N ALA A 153 -1.82 10.78 16.44
CA ALA A 153 -1.00 9.70 15.90
C ALA A 153 -1.25 8.33 16.57
N THR A 154 -2.04 8.29 17.66
CA THR A 154 -2.52 7.03 18.23
C THR A 154 -3.84 6.64 17.58
N ALA A 155 -3.88 5.51 16.92
CA ALA A 155 -4.95 5.08 16.04
C ALA A 155 -5.64 3.80 16.51
N LEU A 156 -6.92 3.66 16.17
CA LEU A 156 -7.64 2.38 16.17
C LEU A 156 -7.17 1.60 14.92
N ALA A 157 -6.55 0.46 15.16
CA ALA A 157 -6.13 -0.45 14.10
C ALA A 157 -7.27 -1.43 13.75
N GLU A 158 -6.99 -2.74 13.71
CA GLU A 158 -8.02 -3.76 13.51
C GLU A 158 -8.99 -3.83 14.69
N TRP A 159 -10.23 -4.20 14.41
CA TRP A 159 -11.27 -4.44 15.43
C TRP A 159 -12.20 -5.56 14.99
N VAL A 160 -12.63 -6.37 15.94
CA VAL A 160 -13.50 -7.53 15.70
C VAL A 160 -14.57 -7.60 16.81
N PRO A 161 -15.86 -7.51 16.49
CA PRO A 161 -16.93 -7.72 17.47
C PRO A 161 -17.03 -9.20 17.86
N SER A 162 -17.43 -9.47 19.12
CA SER A 162 -17.79 -10.82 19.54
C SER A 162 -19.05 -11.31 18.83
N GLU A 163 -19.27 -12.63 18.82
CA GLU A 163 -20.39 -13.25 18.10
C GLU A 163 -21.77 -12.71 18.53
N ASP A 164 -21.92 -12.42 19.80
CA ASP A 164 -23.15 -11.82 20.39
C ASP A 164 -23.21 -10.28 20.25
N GLY A 165 -22.16 -9.65 19.70
CA GLY A 165 -22.05 -8.20 19.56
C GLY A 165 -21.99 -7.44 20.88
N SER A 166 -21.68 -8.12 22.00
CA SER A 166 -21.59 -7.49 23.31
C SER A 166 -20.21 -6.89 23.60
N LYS A 167 -19.16 -7.33 22.91
CA LYS A 167 -17.78 -6.87 23.09
C LYS A 167 -17.11 -6.54 21.76
N VAL A 168 -16.08 -5.70 21.80
CA VAL A 168 -15.16 -5.45 20.66
C VAL A 168 -13.74 -5.67 21.14
N LEU A 169 -13.05 -6.62 20.49
CA LEU A 169 -11.59 -6.76 20.53
C LEU A 169 -10.98 -5.80 19.54
N TYR A 170 -10.00 -5.01 19.94
CA TYR A 170 -9.37 -4.04 19.05
C TYR A 170 -7.90 -3.82 19.33
N GLY A 171 -7.15 -3.42 18.29
CA GLY A 171 -5.75 -3.06 18.36
C GLY A 171 -5.57 -1.54 18.48
N VAL A 172 -4.69 -1.12 19.39
CA VAL A 172 -4.17 0.25 19.49
C VAL A 172 -2.82 0.30 18.79
N GLN A 173 -2.67 1.25 17.87
CA GLN A 173 -1.45 1.54 17.14
C GLN A 173 -0.95 2.94 17.55
N ASP A 174 0.30 3.09 17.95
CA ASP A 174 0.88 4.38 18.33
C ASP A 174 1.99 4.83 17.37
N GLY A 175 1.87 6.06 16.85
CA GLY A 175 2.87 6.63 15.95
C GLY A 175 3.03 5.88 14.61
N GLY A 176 2.03 5.13 14.17
CA GLY A 176 2.05 4.41 12.90
C GLY A 176 2.91 3.15 12.86
N THR A 177 3.45 2.68 14.00
CA THR A 177 4.17 1.38 14.10
C THR A 177 3.28 0.21 13.70
N ASP A 178 3.86 -0.90 13.25
CA ASP A 178 3.13 -2.14 13.02
C ASP A 178 2.80 -2.92 14.30
N TRP A 179 3.38 -2.53 15.44
CA TRP A 179 3.05 -3.12 16.73
C TRP A 179 1.65 -2.72 17.21
N ARG A 180 0.94 -3.67 17.79
CA ARG A 180 -0.40 -3.50 18.37
C ARG A 180 -0.40 -3.85 19.84
N THR A 181 -1.17 -3.09 20.61
CA THR A 181 -1.65 -3.50 21.92
C THR A 181 -3.12 -3.80 21.80
N LEU A 182 -3.52 -5.05 22.07
CA LEU A 182 -4.92 -5.46 22.01
C LEU A 182 -5.64 -5.11 23.31
N LYS A 183 -6.89 -4.71 23.18
CA LYS A 183 -7.80 -4.37 24.27
C LYS A 183 -9.21 -4.87 23.96
N VAL A 184 -10.02 -5.04 25.00
CA VAL A 184 -11.42 -5.44 24.87
C VAL A 184 -12.33 -4.39 25.51
N LEU A 185 -13.38 -3.99 24.79
CA LEU A 185 -14.39 -3.05 25.27
C LEU A 185 -15.76 -3.72 25.32
N ASP A 186 -16.48 -3.53 26.42
CA ASP A 186 -17.90 -3.89 26.52
C ASP A 186 -18.75 -2.86 25.76
N VAL A 187 -19.46 -3.32 24.74
CA VAL A 187 -20.24 -2.46 23.84
C VAL A 187 -21.45 -1.84 24.52
N ASN A 188 -22.08 -2.54 25.49
CA ASN A 188 -23.31 -2.09 26.12
C ASN A 188 -23.05 -1.01 27.18
N THR A 189 -21.96 -1.18 27.94
CA THR A 189 -21.58 -0.25 29.01
C THR A 189 -20.60 0.82 28.57
N GLY A 190 -19.86 0.58 27.48
CA GLY A 190 -18.74 1.42 27.01
C GLY A 190 -17.49 1.28 27.89
N GLN A 191 -17.44 0.31 28.80
CA GLN A 191 -16.32 0.12 29.71
C GLN A 191 -15.20 -0.71 29.06
N LEU A 192 -13.97 -0.25 29.26
CA LEU A 192 -12.77 -1.00 28.92
C LEU A 192 -12.59 -2.15 29.92
N LEU A 193 -12.42 -3.37 29.43
CA LEU A 193 -12.07 -4.52 30.27
C LEU A 193 -10.60 -4.50 30.68
N SER A 194 -10.22 -5.33 31.65
CA SER A 194 -8.82 -5.40 32.15
C SER A 194 -7.85 -6.04 31.16
N ASP A 195 -8.37 -6.69 30.14
CA ASP A 195 -7.60 -7.47 29.17
C ASP A 195 -6.71 -6.57 28.33
N THR A 196 -5.40 -6.85 28.38
CA THR A 196 -4.38 -6.14 27.59
C THR A 196 -3.38 -7.14 27.09
N VAL A 197 -3.15 -7.17 25.77
CA VAL A 197 -2.21 -8.07 25.10
C VAL A 197 -1.24 -7.27 24.27
N GLU A 198 0.05 -7.46 24.50
CA GLU A 198 1.14 -6.73 23.84
C GLU A 198 1.91 -7.60 22.85
N TRP A 199 2.80 -6.98 22.12
CA TRP A 199 3.72 -7.61 21.16
C TRP A 199 3.00 -8.33 20.00
N VAL A 200 1.83 -7.85 19.66
CA VAL A 200 1.05 -8.31 18.53
C VAL A 200 1.48 -7.57 17.27
N LYS A 201 1.76 -8.32 16.20
CA LYS A 201 2.14 -7.78 14.90
C LYS A 201 1.86 -8.84 13.83
N PHE A 202 1.26 -8.46 12.68
CA PHE A 202 0.88 -9.37 11.59
C PHE A 202 0.02 -10.55 12.09
N SER A 203 -0.96 -10.26 12.93
CA SER A 203 -1.87 -11.24 13.54
C SER A 203 -3.25 -11.21 12.90
N GLY A 204 -3.87 -12.38 12.74
CA GLY A 204 -5.32 -12.50 12.72
C GLY A 204 -5.89 -12.34 14.14
N LEU A 205 -7.13 -11.89 14.24
CA LEU A 205 -7.88 -11.83 15.50
C LEU A 205 -9.17 -12.64 15.33
N SER A 206 -9.42 -13.61 16.21
CA SER A 206 -10.59 -14.48 16.10
C SER A 206 -11.17 -14.81 17.46
N TRP A 207 -12.42 -14.40 17.69
CA TRP A 207 -13.14 -14.77 18.91
C TRP A 207 -13.44 -16.26 19.00
N ALA A 208 -13.34 -16.84 20.20
CA ALA A 208 -13.97 -18.11 20.47
C ALA A 208 -15.51 -17.96 20.33
N LYS A 209 -16.19 -18.98 19.81
CA LYS A 209 -17.63 -18.92 19.51
C LYS A 209 -18.49 -18.68 20.75
N ASP A 210 -18.02 -19.14 21.91
CA ASP A 210 -18.68 -18.95 23.21
C ASP A 210 -18.35 -17.61 23.89
N GLY A 211 -17.50 -16.77 23.27
CA GLY A 211 -17.10 -15.48 23.81
C GLY A 211 -16.15 -15.55 25.02
N SER A 212 -15.61 -16.72 25.36
CA SER A 212 -14.73 -16.92 26.53
C SER A 212 -13.33 -16.28 26.36
N GLY A 213 -12.94 -15.98 25.11
CA GLY A 213 -11.63 -15.43 24.79
C GLY A 213 -11.42 -15.31 23.29
N PHE A 214 -10.17 -15.12 22.88
CA PHE A 214 -9.82 -14.94 21.48
C PHE A 214 -8.45 -15.52 21.12
N PHE A 215 -8.29 -15.90 19.85
CA PHE A 215 -7.03 -16.32 19.26
C PHE A 215 -6.29 -15.12 18.67
N TYR A 216 -4.98 -15.09 18.83
CA TYR A 216 -4.10 -14.08 18.28
C TYR A 216 -2.69 -14.63 18.07
N SER A 217 -1.87 -13.91 17.29
CA SER A 217 -0.46 -14.23 17.10
C SER A 217 0.42 -13.10 17.64
N ALA A 218 1.46 -13.47 18.37
CA ALA A 218 2.39 -12.51 18.94
C ALA A 218 3.84 -12.97 18.80
N PHE A 219 4.76 -12.00 18.83
CA PHE A 219 6.19 -12.21 18.92
C PHE A 219 6.65 -12.15 20.37
N PRO A 220 7.83 -12.70 20.70
CA PRO A 220 8.49 -12.39 21.96
C PRO A 220 8.72 -10.88 22.12
N ALA A 221 8.66 -10.39 23.34
CA ALA A 221 9.03 -9.01 23.63
C ALA A 221 10.45 -8.74 23.13
N PRO A 222 10.70 -7.68 22.33
CA PRO A 222 12.06 -7.30 21.97
C PRO A 222 12.86 -6.86 23.19
N ALA A 223 14.19 -6.91 23.09
CA ALA A 223 15.04 -6.33 24.11
C ALA A 223 14.73 -4.84 24.30
N GLU A 224 15.03 -4.31 25.50
CA GLU A 224 14.83 -2.89 25.78
C GLU A 224 15.56 -2.01 24.75
N GLY A 225 14.85 -1.01 24.21
CA GLY A 225 15.36 -0.12 23.17
C GLY A 225 15.34 -0.71 21.74
N ALA A 226 15.06 -2.01 21.55
CA ALA A 226 15.16 -2.66 20.25
C ALA A 226 13.82 -2.77 19.48
N LYS A 227 12.74 -2.24 20.02
CA LYS A 227 11.36 -2.37 19.48
C LYS A 227 11.24 -2.12 17.97
N PHE A 228 12.00 -1.16 17.44
CA PHE A 228 11.90 -0.71 16.05
C PHE A 228 13.04 -1.19 15.15
N GLN A 229 13.96 -2.01 15.70
CA GLN A 229 15.13 -2.52 14.98
C GLN A 229 15.21 -4.05 14.99
N ALA A 230 14.75 -4.70 16.06
CA ALA A 230 14.86 -6.14 16.24
C ALA A 230 14.10 -6.91 15.16
N LEU A 231 14.69 -7.99 14.68
CA LEU A 231 14.05 -8.92 13.75
C LEU A 231 12.80 -9.53 14.38
N ASN A 232 11.75 -9.62 13.58
CA ASN A 232 10.50 -10.26 13.99
C ASN A 232 10.62 -11.79 13.82
N GLU A 233 10.95 -12.52 14.90
CA GLU A 233 11.18 -13.97 14.91
C GLU A 233 10.36 -14.67 15.98
N ASN A 234 10.13 -15.98 15.79
CA ASN A 234 9.44 -16.84 16.76
C ASN A 234 7.99 -16.42 17.05
N GLN A 235 7.25 -15.97 16.02
CA GLN A 235 5.83 -15.72 16.18
C GLN A 235 5.10 -17.00 16.62
N LYS A 236 4.13 -16.87 17.53
CA LYS A 236 3.34 -17.97 18.08
C LYS A 236 1.88 -17.61 18.10
N VAL A 237 1.01 -18.62 18.01
CA VAL A 237 -0.43 -18.48 18.19
C VAL A 237 -0.79 -18.76 19.64
N PHE A 238 -1.55 -17.86 20.25
CA PHE A 238 -2.06 -17.96 21.61
C PHE A 238 -3.59 -17.90 21.65
N PHE A 239 -4.12 -18.37 22.76
CA PHE A 239 -5.49 -18.15 23.16
C PHE A 239 -5.52 -17.36 24.46
N HIS A 240 -6.09 -16.17 24.44
CA HIS A 240 -6.33 -15.33 25.59
C HIS A 240 -7.69 -15.60 26.19
N THR A 241 -7.77 -15.93 27.48
CA THR A 241 -9.02 -16.08 28.21
C THR A 241 -9.39 -14.73 28.85
N LEU A 242 -10.59 -14.24 28.61
CA LEU A 242 -11.01 -12.96 29.16
C LEU A 242 -10.89 -12.89 30.70
N GLY A 243 -10.42 -11.74 31.18
CA GLY A 243 -10.23 -11.47 32.61
C GLY A 243 -8.95 -12.09 33.20
N THR A 244 -8.07 -12.68 32.37
CA THR A 244 -6.77 -13.21 32.83
C THR A 244 -5.61 -12.32 32.33
N PRO A 245 -4.45 -12.33 33.00
CA PRO A 245 -3.27 -11.64 32.48
C PRO A 245 -2.69 -12.39 31.26
N GLN A 246 -2.05 -11.67 30.33
CA GLN A 246 -1.40 -12.25 29.13
C GLN A 246 -0.39 -13.37 29.46
N SER A 247 0.25 -13.32 30.62
CA SER A 247 1.17 -14.36 31.07
C SER A 247 0.52 -15.73 31.32
N ALA A 248 -0.81 -15.76 31.43
CA ALA A 248 -1.60 -16.98 31.58
C ALA A 248 -2.11 -17.54 30.23
N ASP A 249 -1.80 -16.88 29.12
CA ASP A 249 -2.30 -17.25 27.82
C ASP A 249 -1.80 -18.62 27.38
N ARG A 250 -2.72 -19.41 26.87
CA ARG A 250 -2.44 -20.76 26.40
C ARG A 250 -1.78 -20.75 25.04
N LEU A 251 -0.58 -21.33 24.95
CA LEU A 251 0.07 -21.59 23.66
C LEU A 251 -0.78 -22.58 22.84
N VAL A 252 -1.13 -22.19 21.60
CA VAL A 252 -1.93 -22.99 20.67
C VAL A 252 -1.08 -23.62 19.58
N TYR A 253 -0.16 -22.86 19.01
CA TYR A 253 0.70 -23.32 17.92
C TYR A 253 2.03 -22.55 17.87
N ALA A 254 3.10 -23.26 17.55
CA ALA A 254 4.42 -22.68 17.33
C ALA A 254 5.29 -23.63 16.48
N THR A 255 6.31 -23.06 15.84
CA THR A 255 7.34 -23.78 15.07
C THR A 255 8.73 -23.40 15.57
N PRO A 256 9.16 -23.86 16.77
CA PRO A 256 10.38 -23.38 17.44
C PRO A 256 11.66 -23.61 16.62
N ASP A 257 11.69 -24.67 15.79
CA ASP A 257 12.83 -24.98 14.92
C ASP A 257 12.87 -24.12 13.64
N LYS A 258 11.85 -23.28 13.42
CA LYS A 258 11.68 -22.44 12.21
C LYS A 258 11.34 -20.99 12.61
N PRO A 259 12.29 -20.25 13.22
CA PRO A 259 12.02 -18.93 13.82
C PRO A 259 11.49 -17.88 12.83
N ARG A 260 11.71 -18.09 11.53
CA ARG A 260 11.25 -17.18 10.47
C ARG A 260 9.81 -17.41 10.05
N GLN A 261 9.15 -18.47 10.54
CA GLN A 261 7.75 -18.72 10.20
C GLN A 261 6.83 -17.79 11.00
N GLY A 262 5.83 -17.25 10.30
CA GLY A 262 4.71 -16.52 10.86
C GLY A 262 3.43 -17.36 10.77
N HIS A 263 2.48 -17.09 11.65
CA HIS A 263 1.25 -17.86 11.79
C HIS A 263 0.05 -16.93 11.86
N ILE A 264 -0.97 -17.23 11.06
CA ILE A 264 -2.28 -16.56 11.10
C ILE A 264 -3.31 -17.61 11.52
N ALA A 265 -4.01 -17.37 12.62
CA ALA A 265 -5.06 -18.26 13.11
C ALA A 265 -6.44 -17.61 12.86
N GLN A 266 -7.36 -18.40 12.29
CA GLN A 266 -8.73 -17.99 12.00
C GLN A 266 -9.69 -19.11 12.36
N LEU A 267 -10.73 -18.81 13.12
CA LEU A 267 -11.80 -19.74 13.41
C LEU A 267 -12.80 -19.74 12.23
N THR A 268 -13.28 -20.93 11.84
CA THR A 268 -14.41 -21.03 10.90
C THR A 268 -15.67 -20.45 11.52
N ASP A 269 -16.59 -20.01 10.67
CA ASP A 269 -17.80 -19.29 11.09
C ASP A 269 -18.70 -20.11 12.02
N ASP A 270 -18.76 -21.44 11.82
CA ASP A 270 -19.45 -22.36 12.70
C ASP A 270 -18.71 -22.63 14.04
N GLY A 271 -17.50 -22.07 14.19
CA GLY A 271 -16.67 -22.23 15.39
C GLY A 271 -16.00 -23.59 15.54
N ARG A 272 -16.12 -24.47 14.55
CA ARG A 272 -15.60 -25.84 14.64
C ARG A 272 -14.10 -25.94 14.41
N TRP A 273 -13.58 -25.26 13.38
CA TRP A 273 -12.19 -25.42 12.96
C TRP A 273 -11.38 -24.16 13.20
N LEU A 274 -10.34 -24.26 14.02
CA LEU A 274 -9.29 -23.24 14.05
C LEU A 274 -8.31 -23.57 12.93
N VAL A 275 -8.28 -22.73 11.90
CA VAL A 275 -7.38 -22.85 10.75
C VAL A 275 -6.13 -22.02 11.02
N ILE A 276 -4.96 -22.63 10.92
CA ILE A 276 -3.66 -22.00 11.13
C ILE A 276 -2.89 -22.04 9.82
N ALA A 277 -2.75 -20.88 9.19
CA ALA A 277 -1.93 -20.70 8.00
C ALA A 277 -0.52 -20.25 8.43
N THR A 278 0.47 -21.05 8.07
CA THR A 278 1.89 -20.78 8.35
C THR A 278 2.59 -20.36 7.08
N THR A 279 3.32 -19.24 7.13
CA THR A 279 4.14 -18.72 6.02
C THR A 279 5.57 -18.43 6.50
N GLN A 280 6.51 -18.28 5.58
CA GLN A 280 7.89 -17.93 5.94
C GLN A 280 8.29 -16.51 5.52
N GLY A 281 7.52 -15.89 4.64
CA GLY A 281 7.81 -14.57 4.11
C GLY A 281 6.54 -13.80 3.75
N THR A 282 6.65 -12.90 2.82
CA THR A 282 5.53 -12.13 2.27
C THR A 282 4.82 -12.83 1.12
N ASP A 283 5.37 -13.92 0.60
CA ASP A 283 4.71 -14.76 -0.39
C ASP A 283 3.52 -15.50 0.24
N ARG A 284 2.42 -15.58 -0.50
CA ARG A 284 1.17 -16.21 -0.08
C ARG A 284 1.18 -17.75 -0.15
N ARG A 285 2.36 -18.36 -0.01
CA ARG A 285 2.51 -19.82 0.09
C ARG A 285 2.35 -20.25 1.54
N TYR A 286 1.42 -21.16 1.80
CA TYR A 286 1.05 -21.55 3.16
C TYR A 286 1.14 -23.06 3.36
N GLU A 287 1.68 -23.44 4.51
CA GLU A 287 1.39 -24.71 5.15
C GLU A 287 0.18 -24.53 6.05
N VAL A 288 -0.81 -25.41 6.00
CA VAL A 288 -2.06 -25.23 6.72
C VAL A 288 -2.33 -26.36 7.68
N HIS A 289 -2.63 -26.00 8.92
CA HIS A 289 -3.12 -26.92 9.95
C HIS A 289 -4.52 -26.52 10.40
N VAL A 290 -5.28 -27.50 10.92
CA VAL A 290 -6.59 -27.26 11.55
C VAL A 290 -6.64 -27.91 12.93
N ILE A 291 -7.39 -27.32 13.86
CA ILE A 291 -7.68 -27.87 15.18
C ILE A 291 -9.20 -27.93 15.35
N ASP A 292 -9.74 -29.12 15.63
CA ASP A 292 -11.17 -29.32 15.89
C ASP A 292 -11.53 -28.80 17.30
N GLN A 293 -12.15 -27.62 17.37
CA GLN A 293 -12.51 -26.98 18.63
C GLN A 293 -13.64 -27.69 19.39
N THR A 294 -14.35 -28.64 18.76
CA THR A 294 -15.35 -29.46 19.43
C THR A 294 -14.74 -30.59 20.26
N LYS A 295 -13.43 -30.82 20.12
CA LYS A 295 -12.71 -31.88 20.83
C LYS A 295 -11.73 -31.30 21.84
N PRO A 296 -11.98 -31.42 23.14
CA PRO A 296 -11.02 -30.98 24.15
C PRO A 296 -9.64 -31.64 23.95
N GLY A 297 -8.58 -30.83 23.98
CA GLY A 297 -7.22 -31.32 23.80
C GLY A 297 -6.84 -31.73 22.37
N ALA A 298 -7.64 -31.40 21.35
CA ALA A 298 -7.31 -31.65 19.96
C ALA A 298 -5.96 -31.02 19.58
N THR A 299 -5.15 -31.76 18.85
CA THR A 299 -3.85 -31.32 18.32
C THR A 299 -3.98 -30.82 16.88
N PRO A 300 -3.04 -29.96 16.42
CA PRO A 300 -3.03 -29.52 15.03
C PRO A 300 -2.92 -30.70 14.04
N ARG A 301 -3.86 -30.78 13.10
CA ARG A 301 -3.86 -31.72 11.97
C ARG A 301 -3.44 -30.98 10.71
N MET A 302 -2.46 -31.49 10.00
CA MET A 302 -2.03 -30.94 8.71
C MET A 302 -3.11 -31.15 7.63
N VAL A 303 -3.39 -30.09 6.88
CA VAL A 303 -4.29 -30.09 5.72
C VAL A 303 -3.48 -29.92 4.42
N PHE A 304 -2.57 -28.95 4.40
CA PHE A 304 -1.66 -28.73 3.28
C PHE A 304 -0.23 -28.64 3.79
N LYS A 305 0.63 -29.46 3.18
CA LYS A 305 2.04 -29.59 3.56
C LYS A 305 2.91 -28.68 2.71
N GLY A 306 3.89 -28.07 3.37
CA GLY A 306 4.92 -27.29 2.70
C GLY A 306 4.46 -25.87 2.31
N LEU A 307 5.41 -25.06 1.90
CA LEU A 307 5.19 -23.65 1.49
C LEU A 307 5.26 -23.57 -0.05
N GLU A 308 4.34 -24.25 -0.73
CA GLU A 308 4.37 -24.38 -2.19
C GLU A 308 3.30 -23.52 -2.88
N TYR A 309 2.11 -23.47 -2.29
CA TYR A 309 0.93 -22.85 -2.91
C TYR A 309 0.21 -21.90 -1.96
N GLU A 310 -0.56 -20.97 -2.53
CA GLU A 310 -1.52 -20.15 -1.81
C GLU A 310 -2.72 -21.00 -1.38
N TRP A 311 -3.10 -20.90 -0.10
CA TRP A 311 -4.28 -21.53 0.49
C TRP A 311 -5.01 -20.50 1.35
N ALA A 312 -6.04 -19.87 0.79
CA ALA A 312 -6.89 -18.94 1.51
C ALA A 312 -8.27 -19.56 1.76
N LEU A 313 -8.69 -19.62 3.01
CA LEU A 313 -9.99 -20.15 3.40
C LEU A 313 -11.11 -19.25 2.86
N ALA A 314 -12.02 -19.80 2.07
CA ALA A 314 -13.23 -19.14 1.60
C ALA A 314 -14.42 -19.34 2.56
N GLY A 315 -14.39 -20.43 3.35
CA GLY A 315 -15.41 -20.79 4.32
C GLY A 315 -15.52 -22.31 4.45
N ASN A 316 -16.55 -22.78 5.19
CA ASN A 316 -16.77 -24.18 5.38
C ASN A 316 -18.25 -24.57 5.38
N GLN A 317 -18.52 -25.83 5.19
CA GLN A 317 -19.81 -26.47 5.45
C GLN A 317 -19.56 -27.73 6.27
N GLY A 318 -19.63 -27.61 7.58
CA GLY A 318 -19.27 -28.68 8.50
C GLY A 318 -17.82 -29.10 8.36
N GLU A 319 -17.57 -30.35 7.88
CA GLU A 319 -16.23 -30.90 7.67
C GLU A 319 -15.64 -30.58 6.29
N THR A 320 -16.40 -29.99 5.38
CA THR A 320 -15.92 -29.55 4.08
C THR A 320 -15.44 -28.10 4.16
N LEU A 321 -14.15 -27.88 3.90
CA LEU A 321 -13.54 -26.55 3.84
C LEU A 321 -13.29 -26.16 2.38
N TYR A 322 -13.60 -24.91 2.03
CA TYR A 322 -13.41 -24.34 0.69
C TYR A 322 -12.22 -23.41 0.65
N TRP A 323 -11.40 -23.52 -0.39
CA TRP A 323 -10.12 -22.83 -0.47
C TRP A 323 -9.95 -22.16 -1.83
N LYS A 324 -9.44 -20.93 -1.81
CA LYS A 324 -8.84 -20.31 -2.99
C LYS A 324 -7.37 -20.73 -3.05
N THR A 325 -6.88 -21.19 -4.23
CA THR A 325 -5.51 -21.68 -4.37
C THR A 325 -4.96 -21.50 -5.79
N ASN A 326 -3.63 -21.35 -5.90
CA ASN A 326 -2.90 -21.41 -7.16
C ASN A 326 -2.31 -22.81 -7.45
N ASN A 327 -2.64 -23.84 -6.66
CA ASN A 327 -2.23 -25.21 -6.91
C ASN A 327 -2.79 -25.69 -8.25
N GLY A 328 -1.91 -25.91 -9.25
CA GLY A 328 -2.29 -26.27 -10.62
C GLY A 328 -3.11 -25.23 -11.37
N ALA A 329 -3.14 -23.96 -10.90
CA ALA A 329 -3.94 -22.86 -11.44
C ALA A 329 -3.25 -21.51 -11.21
N PRO A 330 -2.32 -21.06 -12.07
CA PRO A 330 -1.57 -19.81 -11.90
C PRO A 330 -2.42 -18.55 -11.71
N LYS A 331 -3.68 -18.56 -12.16
CA LYS A 331 -4.67 -17.48 -11.96
C LYS A 331 -5.69 -17.78 -10.88
N LEU A 332 -5.43 -18.80 -10.07
CA LEU A 332 -6.19 -19.31 -8.95
C LEU A 332 -7.53 -19.96 -9.33
N ARG A 333 -7.96 -20.88 -8.46
CA ARG A 333 -9.21 -21.62 -8.55
C ARG A 333 -9.80 -21.85 -7.16
N ILE A 334 -11.03 -22.34 -7.09
CA ILE A 334 -11.66 -22.73 -5.83
C ILE A 334 -11.70 -24.26 -5.75
N VAL A 335 -11.24 -24.80 -4.62
CA VAL A 335 -11.26 -26.21 -4.32
C VAL A 335 -11.90 -26.48 -2.97
N ALA A 336 -12.27 -27.73 -2.69
CA ALA A 336 -12.74 -28.17 -1.38
C ALA A 336 -11.92 -29.34 -0.86
N THR A 337 -11.79 -29.42 0.48
CA THR A 337 -11.23 -30.56 1.20
C THR A 337 -12.27 -31.08 2.19
N ASP A 338 -12.33 -32.40 2.36
CA ASP A 338 -13.20 -33.06 3.33
C ASP A 338 -12.36 -33.58 4.52
N LEU A 339 -12.59 -33.00 5.69
CA LEU A 339 -11.86 -33.38 6.92
C LEU A 339 -12.45 -34.61 7.64
N SER A 340 -13.60 -35.14 7.20
CA SER A 340 -14.16 -36.40 7.72
C SER A 340 -13.28 -37.62 7.39
N ALA A 341 -12.56 -37.53 6.27
CA ALA A 341 -11.64 -38.57 5.84
C ALA A 341 -10.46 -38.72 6.82
N LYS A 342 -10.14 -39.99 7.16
CA LYS A 342 -9.04 -40.32 8.08
C LYS A 342 -7.67 -40.40 7.38
N SER A 343 -7.57 -39.97 6.13
CA SER A 343 -6.30 -39.91 5.40
C SER A 343 -5.33 -38.92 6.08
N GLU A 344 -4.03 -39.15 5.92
CA GLU A 344 -2.97 -38.27 6.45
C GLU A 344 -3.15 -36.81 5.94
N LEU A 345 -3.35 -36.66 4.62
CA LEU A 345 -3.74 -35.43 4.00
C LEU A 345 -5.10 -35.57 3.32
N PRO A 346 -6.00 -34.57 3.42
CA PRO A 346 -7.30 -34.64 2.77
C PRO A 346 -7.19 -34.56 1.23
N THR A 347 -8.14 -35.20 0.54
CA THR A 347 -8.25 -35.12 -0.91
C THR A 347 -8.78 -33.75 -1.32
N ILE A 348 -8.21 -33.20 -2.39
CA ILE A 348 -8.62 -31.93 -2.99
C ILE A 348 -9.62 -32.21 -4.11
N ARG A 349 -10.78 -31.55 -4.05
CA ARG A 349 -11.81 -31.61 -5.10
C ARG A 349 -11.99 -30.22 -5.71
N GLU A 350 -11.89 -30.10 -7.03
CA GLU A 350 -12.16 -28.84 -7.73
C GLU A 350 -13.64 -28.45 -7.61
N ILE A 351 -13.89 -27.16 -7.33
CA ILE A 351 -15.22 -26.56 -7.23
C ILE A 351 -15.44 -25.56 -8.37
N VAL A 352 -14.56 -24.56 -8.48
CA VAL A 352 -14.58 -23.60 -9.59
C VAL A 352 -13.20 -23.66 -10.25
N PRO A 353 -13.12 -24.06 -11.53
CA PRO A 353 -11.86 -24.15 -12.24
C PRO A 353 -11.21 -22.78 -12.47
N GLU A 354 -9.93 -22.79 -12.82
CA GLU A 354 -9.21 -21.60 -13.25
C GLU A 354 -9.89 -20.91 -14.44
N ASP A 355 -9.93 -19.58 -14.43
CA ASP A 355 -10.48 -18.75 -15.49
C ASP A 355 -9.37 -17.95 -16.21
N LYS A 356 -9.72 -17.28 -17.30
CA LYS A 356 -8.82 -16.29 -17.95
C LYS A 356 -8.54 -15.09 -17.05
N ALA A 357 -9.49 -14.73 -16.21
CA ALA A 357 -9.39 -13.69 -15.18
C ALA A 357 -8.70 -14.26 -13.92
N VAL A 358 -8.04 -13.40 -13.16
CA VAL A 358 -7.39 -13.77 -11.89
C VAL A 358 -8.42 -13.79 -10.77
N LEU A 359 -8.50 -14.86 -9.99
CA LEU A 359 -9.36 -14.95 -8.81
C LEU A 359 -8.69 -14.26 -7.62
N GLU A 360 -9.17 -13.06 -7.25
CA GLU A 360 -8.61 -12.27 -6.13
C GLU A 360 -9.10 -12.74 -4.77
N SER A 361 -10.40 -12.97 -4.63
CA SER A 361 -11.01 -13.40 -3.38
C SER A 361 -12.18 -14.38 -3.60
N ALA A 362 -12.49 -15.15 -2.57
CA ALA A 362 -13.68 -16.00 -2.51
C ALA A 362 -14.18 -16.07 -1.08
N THR A 363 -15.50 -16.01 -0.89
CA THR A 363 -16.16 -16.13 0.41
C THR A 363 -17.50 -16.86 0.27
N ILE A 364 -18.00 -17.45 1.35
CA ILE A 364 -19.30 -18.11 1.40
C ILE A 364 -20.27 -17.20 2.17
N ILE A 365 -21.35 -16.76 1.53
CA ILE A 365 -22.44 -16.03 2.16
C ILE A 365 -23.77 -16.54 1.63
N GLY A 366 -24.73 -16.83 2.49
CA GLY A 366 -26.08 -17.30 2.12
C GLY A 366 -26.07 -18.58 1.29
N GLY A 367 -25.13 -19.49 1.57
CA GLY A 367 -24.97 -20.71 0.83
C GLY A 367 -24.42 -20.57 -0.60
N ASN A 368 -23.84 -19.39 -0.93
CA ASN A 368 -23.22 -19.14 -2.24
C ASN A 368 -21.73 -18.79 -2.07
N LEU A 369 -20.93 -19.21 -3.02
CA LEU A 369 -19.58 -18.69 -3.22
C LEU A 369 -19.68 -17.37 -3.98
N ILE A 370 -19.19 -16.30 -3.36
CA ILE A 370 -18.98 -14.99 -3.97
C ILE A 370 -17.50 -14.91 -4.32
N ALA A 371 -17.19 -14.83 -5.62
CA ALA A 371 -15.83 -14.88 -6.13
C ALA A 371 -15.52 -13.58 -6.90
N GLU A 372 -14.53 -12.83 -6.43
CA GLU A 372 -14.04 -11.62 -7.07
C GLU A 372 -12.91 -11.96 -8.03
N TYR A 373 -13.00 -11.45 -9.25
CA TYR A 373 -12.02 -11.62 -10.32
C TYR A 373 -11.48 -10.28 -10.80
N LEU A 374 -10.23 -10.28 -11.26
CA LEU A 374 -9.64 -9.21 -12.03
C LEU A 374 -9.71 -9.50 -13.52
N VAL A 375 -10.38 -8.63 -14.24
CA VAL A 375 -10.45 -8.62 -15.71
C VAL A 375 -9.77 -7.35 -16.20
N ASP A 376 -8.55 -7.45 -16.72
CA ASP A 376 -7.73 -6.30 -17.09
C ASP A 376 -7.71 -5.22 -15.99
N VAL A 377 -7.37 -5.64 -14.77
CA VAL A 377 -7.22 -4.75 -13.59
C VAL A 377 -8.53 -4.06 -13.15
N LYS A 378 -9.67 -4.62 -13.48
CA LYS A 378 -11.01 -4.17 -13.05
C LYS A 378 -11.71 -5.31 -12.35
N SER A 379 -12.46 -5.04 -11.29
CA SER A 379 -13.19 -6.06 -10.56
C SER A 379 -14.43 -6.54 -11.34
N GLU A 380 -14.63 -7.85 -11.34
CA GLU A 380 -15.86 -8.55 -11.71
C GLU A 380 -16.19 -9.54 -10.59
N VAL A 381 -17.43 -9.58 -10.12
CA VAL A 381 -17.83 -10.47 -9.03
C VAL A 381 -18.82 -11.50 -9.53
N ARG A 382 -18.51 -12.78 -9.33
CA ARG A 382 -19.30 -13.91 -9.83
C ARG A 382 -19.85 -14.72 -8.67
N LEU A 383 -21.06 -15.26 -8.88
CA LEU A 383 -21.75 -16.10 -7.93
C LEU A 383 -21.73 -17.57 -8.39
N TYR A 384 -21.43 -18.45 -7.45
CA TYR A 384 -21.50 -19.90 -7.67
C TYR A 384 -22.23 -20.58 -6.50
N THR A 385 -22.81 -21.75 -6.76
CA THR A 385 -23.23 -22.67 -5.73
C THR A 385 -22.00 -23.36 -5.10
N LEU A 386 -22.16 -24.01 -3.95
CA LEU A 386 -21.06 -24.73 -3.29
C LEU A 386 -20.58 -25.97 -4.06
N ASP A 387 -21.33 -26.43 -5.06
CA ASP A 387 -20.91 -27.46 -6.02
C ASP A 387 -20.29 -26.88 -7.31
N GLY A 388 -20.09 -25.56 -7.37
CA GLY A 388 -19.35 -24.86 -8.43
C GLY A 388 -20.20 -24.42 -9.63
N LYS A 389 -21.54 -24.59 -9.60
CA LYS A 389 -22.41 -24.13 -10.69
C LYS A 389 -22.54 -22.60 -10.66
N LYS A 390 -22.21 -21.93 -11.77
CA LYS A 390 -22.34 -20.48 -11.91
C LYS A 390 -23.82 -20.08 -11.83
N ARG A 391 -24.12 -19.08 -10.97
CA ARG A 391 -25.47 -18.50 -10.78
C ARG A 391 -25.65 -17.14 -11.44
N GLY A 392 -24.57 -16.42 -11.67
CA GLY A 392 -24.61 -15.09 -12.26
C GLY A 392 -23.42 -14.22 -11.86
N THR A 393 -23.59 -12.91 -12.01
CA THR A 393 -22.64 -11.88 -11.59
C THR A 393 -23.33 -10.88 -10.67
N VAL A 394 -22.58 -10.31 -9.73
CA VAL A 394 -23.06 -9.21 -8.89
C VAL A 394 -23.10 -7.94 -9.75
N PRO A 395 -24.22 -7.17 -9.75
CA PRO A 395 -24.26 -5.91 -10.46
C PRO A 395 -23.35 -4.86 -9.80
N LEU A 396 -22.36 -4.38 -10.53
CA LEU A 396 -21.43 -3.33 -10.08
C LEU A 396 -21.79 -1.99 -10.72
N PRO A 397 -21.51 -0.84 -10.03
CA PRO A 397 -21.89 0.49 -10.53
C PRO A 397 -21.18 0.93 -11.81
N GLY A 398 -20.03 0.32 -12.14
CA GLY A 398 -19.24 0.69 -13.30
C GLY A 398 -17.85 0.08 -13.31
N ILE A 399 -16.93 0.72 -14.03
CA ILE A 399 -15.51 0.31 -14.08
C ILE A 399 -14.78 0.84 -12.83
N GLY A 400 -14.28 -0.07 -12.02
CA GLY A 400 -13.57 0.26 -10.78
C GLY A 400 -13.08 -0.99 -10.07
N SER A 401 -12.82 -0.84 -8.80
CA SER A 401 -12.49 -1.93 -7.90
C SER A 401 -13.54 -2.09 -6.80
N VAL A 402 -13.72 -3.33 -6.38
CA VAL A 402 -14.54 -3.67 -5.23
C VAL A 402 -13.69 -4.33 -4.16
N GLY A 403 -14.19 -4.36 -2.94
CA GLY A 403 -13.65 -5.13 -1.84
C GLY A 403 -14.72 -5.29 -0.76
N GLY A 404 -14.70 -6.41 -0.05
CA GLY A 404 -15.69 -6.69 0.98
C GLY A 404 -16.29 -8.08 0.84
N PHE A 405 -17.62 -8.17 0.81
CA PHE A 405 -18.38 -9.42 0.81
C PHE A 405 -18.09 -10.34 2.03
N GLY A 406 -17.61 -9.73 3.12
CA GLY A 406 -17.44 -10.43 4.40
C GLY A 406 -18.76 -10.54 5.16
N GLY A 407 -18.77 -11.34 6.22
CA GLY A 407 -19.91 -11.55 7.10
C GLY A 407 -20.07 -12.99 7.51
N ASP A 408 -21.16 -13.30 8.19
CA ASP A 408 -21.51 -14.66 8.58
C ASP A 408 -22.01 -15.46 7.36
N GLN A 409 -21.53 -16.70 7.20
CA GLN A 409 -21.90 -17.56 6.08
C GLN A 409 -23.42 -17.84 5.98
N LEU A 410 -24.15 -17.72 7.07
CA LEU A 410 -25.59 -17.93 7.12
C LEU A 410 -26.37 -16.66 6.81
N ASP A 411 -25.74 -15.49 6.79
CA ASP A 411 -26.40 -14.23 6.42
C ASP A 411 -26.88 -14.25 4.96
N THR A 412 -28.00 -13.58 4.70
CA THR A 412 -28.53 -13.37 3.35
C THR A 412 -28.11 -12.03 2.75
N GLU A 413 -27.42 -11.22 3.54
CA GLU A 413 -26.89 -9.92 3.15
C GLU A 413 -25.41 -9.80 3.48
N THR A 414 -24.73 -9.01 2.68
CA THR A 414 -23.34 -8.60 2.93
C THR A 414 -23.12 -7.18 2.41
N PHE A 415 -21.90 -6.66 2.58
CA PHE A 415 -21.54 -5.32 2.15
C PHE A 415 -20.28 -5.37 1.29
N PHE A 416 -20.23 -4.48 0.30
CA PHE A 416 -19.02 -4.23 -0.45
C PHE A 416 -18.78 -2.73 -0.68
N ALA A 417 -17.54 -2.33 -0.80
CA ALA A 417 -17.12 -1.01 -1.21
C ALA A 417 -16.81 -1.01 -2.71
N PHE A 418 -17.27 0.01 -3.42
CA PHE A 418 -16.89 0.27 -4.79
C PHE A 418 -16.17 1.61 -4.88
N THR A 419 -15.09 1.68 -5.66
CA THR A 419 -14.31 2.90 -5.89
C THR A 419 -13.71 2.91 -7.31
N SER A 420 -13.36 4.11 -7.79
CA SER A 420 -12.59 4.30 -9.01
C SER A 420 -11.67 5.51 -8.84
N PHE A 421 -10.82 5.84 -9.81
CA PHE A 421 -9.89 6.98 -9.68
C PHE A 421 -10.56 8.34 -9.45
N ALA A 422 -11.76 8.53 -9.99
CA ALA A 422 -12.53 9.76 -9.83
C ALA A 422 -13.83 9.55 -9.02
N THR A 423 -14.13 8.33 -8.58
CA THR A 423 -15.34 8.02 -7.81
C THR A 423 -14.97 7.64 -6.39
N PRO A 424 -15.33 8.46 -5.39
CA PRO A 424 -15.10 8.13 -3.99
C PRO A 424 -15.76 6.82 -3.57
N THR A 425 -15.18 6.19 -2.56
CA THR A 425 -15.65 4.91 -2.07
C THR A 425 -17.09 5.00 -1.59
N THR A 426 -17.96 4.27 -2.26
CA THR A 426 -19.37 4.09 -1.89
C THR A 426 -19.56 2.70 -1.33
N VAL A 427 -20.22 2.58 -0.19
CA VAL A 427 -20.56 1.29 0.44
C VAL A 427 -21.94 0.85 -0.03
N TYR A 428 -22.02 -0.37 -0.52
CA TYR A 428 -23.25 -1.02 -0.99
C TYR A 428 -23.64 -2.14 -0.04
N ARG A 429 -24.94 -2.23 0.23
CA ARG A 429 -25.58 -3.43 0.79
C ARG A 429 -25.91 -4.36 -0.36
N TYR A 430 -25.55 -5.62 -0.23
CA TYR A 430 -25.84 -6.64 -1.22
C TYR A 430 -26.75 -7.73 -0.65
N ASP A 431 -27.90 -7.95 -1.27
CA ASP A 431 -28.80 -9.05 -0.97
C ASP A 431 -28.43 -10.23 -1.86
N VAL A 432 -27.91 -11.30 -1.24
CA VAL A 432 -27.38 -12.47 -1.95
C VAL A 432 -28.48 -13.28 -2.62
N LYS A 433 -29.68 -13.34 -2.02
CA LYS A 433 -30.81 -14.09 -2.56
C LYS A 433 -31.44 -13.39 -3.75
N ALA A 434 -31.64 -12.07 -3.64
CA ALA A 434 -32.21 -11.25 -4.71
C ALA A 434 -31.19 -10.90 -5.81
N ASN A 435 -29.90 -11.05 -5.56
CA ASN A 435 -28.78 -10.58 -6.40
C ASN A 435 -28.92 -9.08 -6.72
N THR A 436 -29.15 -8.28 -5.70
CA THR A 436 -29.32 -6.83 -5.83
C THR A 436 -28.36 -6.07 -4.93
N ALA A 437 -27.75 -5.01 -5.47
CA ALA A 437 -26.88 -4.10 -4.73
C ALA A 437 -27.57 -2.73 -4.61
N THR A 438 -27.65 -2.21 -3.38
CA THR A 438 -28.22 -0.90 -3.10
C THR A 438 -27.20 -0.04 -2.35
N PRO A 439 -27.00 1.25 -2.69
CA PRO A 439 -26.12 2.12 -1.94
C PRO A 439 -26.58 2.20 -0.48
N TRP A 440 -25.67 1.96 0.45
CA TRP A 440 -25.89 2.15 1.88
C TRP A 440 -25.29 3.46 2.39
N ALA A 441 -24.06 3.78 1.94
CA ALA A 441 -23.39 5.03 2.28
C ALA A 441 -22.70 5.59 1.03
N THR A 442 -23.22 6.70 0.53
CA THR A 442 -22.67 7.43 -0.62
C THR A 442 -22.07 8.74 -0.12
N PRO A 443 -20.78 9.01 -0.36
CA PRO A 443 -20.14 10.24 0.07
C PRO A 443 -20.69 11.46 -0.69
N LYS A 444 -20.86 12.58 0.03
CA LYS A 444 -21.19 13.88 -0.57
C LYS A 444 -19.89 14.66 -0.75
N VAL A 445 -19.44 14.82 -1.97
CA VAL A 445 -18.12 15.40 -2.29
C VAL A 445 -18.24 16.77 -2.95
N ALA A 446 -17.20 17.60 -2.79
CA ALA A 446 -17.13 18.97 -3.32
C ALA A 446 -16.59 19.02 -4.77
N PHE A 447 -16.88 18.01 -5.59
CA PHE A 447 -16.52 17.94 -7.01
C PHE A 447 -17.49 17.00 -7.75
N ASP A 448 -17.50 17.08 -9.09
CA ASP A 448 -18.27 16.14 -9.92
C ASP A 448 -17.35 15.05 -10.48
N PRO A 449 -17.54 13.77 -10.13
CA PRO A 449 -16.81 12.65 -10.74
C PRO A 449 -16.90 12.62 -12.28
N ALA A 450 -18.01 13.12 -12.84
CA ALA A 450 -18.22 13.19 -14.28
C ALA A 450 -17.29 14.17 -15.02
N ASP A 451 -16.61 15.06 -14.30
CA ASP A 451 -15.60 15.98 -14.88
C ASP A 451 -14.31 15.28 -15.31
N TYR A 452 -14.11 14.04 -14.94
CA TYR A 452 -12.87 13.32 -15.18
C TYR A 452 -13.00 12.25 -16.26
N VAL A 453 -11.90 12.00 -16.93
CA VAL A 453 -11.73 10.92 -17.90
C VAL A 453 -10.82 9.88 -17.30
N VAL A 454 -11.26 8.63 -17.30
CA VAL A 454 -10.45 7.46 -16.93
C VAL A 454 -10.27 6.60 -18.15
N GLN A 455 -9.04 6.44 -18.63
CA GLN A 455 -8.70 5.62 -19.80
C GLN A 455 -7.74 4.53 -19.42
N GLN A 456 -7.99 3.31 -19.85
CA GLN A 456 -7.02 2.24 -19.81
C GLN A 456 -6.24 2.21 -21.12
N LYS A 457 -4.93 2.22 -21.03
CA LYS A 457 -3.97 2.12 -22.13
C LYS A 457 -3.12 0.88 -21.96
N PHE A 458 -2.49 0.45 -23.04
CA PHE A 458 -1.50 -0.61 -23.02
C PHE A 458 -0.27 -0.15 -23.76
N TYR A 459 0.90 -0.45 -23.24
CA TYR A 459 2.17 -0.15 -23.87
C TYR A 459 3.07 -1.39 -23.88
N ALA A 460 4.09 -1.39 -24.72
CA ALA A 460 5.07 -2.45 -24.76
C ALA A 460 6.24 -2.11 -23.82
N SER A 461 6.61 -3.03 -22.94
CA SER A 461 7.87 -2.99 -22.22
C SER A 461 9.05 -3.27 -23.14
N LYS A 462 10.26 -3.13 -22.64
CA LYS A 462 11.52 -3.35 -23.38
C LYS A 462 11.63 -4.73 -24.03
N ASP A 463 11.06 -5.76 -23.39
CA ASP A 463 11.02 -7.13 -23.90
C ASP A 463 9.76 -7.44 -24.75
N GLY A 464 8.94 -6.44 -25.04
CA GLY A 464 7.69 -6.58 -25.78
C GLY A 464 6.47 -6.97 -24.94
N THR A 465 6.64 -7.20 -23.64
CA THR A 465 5.51 -7.50 -22.75
C THR A 465 4.50 -6.36 -22.77
N LYS A 466 3.21 -6.69 -22.98
CA LYS A 466 2.11 -5.73 -22.99
C LYS A 466 1.70 -5.41 -21.56
N VAL A 467 1.92 -4.16 -21.14
CA VAL A 467 1.66 -3.67 -19.78
C VAL A 467 0.46 -2.73 -19.76
N PRO A 468 -0.53 -2.90 -18.88
CA PRO A 468 -1.64 -1.98 -18.73
C PRO A 468 -1.26 -0.74 -17.93
N MET A 469 -1.92 0.37 -18.21
CA MET A 469 -1.78 1.63 -17.50
C MET A 469 -3.10 2.38 -17.54
N PHE A 470 -3.51 2.96 -16.41
CA PHE A 470 -4.62 3.92 -16.39
C PHE A 470 -4.08 5.33 -16.54
N VAL A 471 -4.76 6.15 -17.34
CA VAL A 471 -4.47 7.58 -17.51
C VAL A 471 -5.74 8.34 -17.14
N VAL A 472 -5.62 9.27 -16.19
CA VAL A 472 -6.75 10.00 -15.61
C VAL A 472 -6.46 11.49 -15.63
N HIS A 473 -7.45 12.28 -16.07
CA HIS A 473 -7.32 13.73 -16.12
C HIS A 473 -8.70 14.41 -16.16
N LYS A 474 -8.76 15.71 -15.91
CA LYS A 474 -9.98 16.50 -16.13
C LYS A 474 -10.34 16.55 -17.62
N LYS A 475 -11.65 16.56 -17.94
CA LYS A 475 -12.17 16.74 -19.31
C LYS A 475 -11.73 18.06 -19.93
N THR A 476 -11.50 19.07 -19.09
CA THR A 476 -11.03 20.42 -19.47
C THR A 476 -9.51 20.54 -19.64
N LEU A 477 -8.77 19.43 -19.59
CA LEU A 477 -7.33 19.44 -19.80
C LEU A 477 -7.00 20.05 -21.17
N GLY A 478 -6.07 21.03 -21.18
CA GLY A 478 -5.59 21.68 -22.40
C GLY A 478 -4.89 20.71 -23.35
N LYS A 479 -4.70 21.14 -24.59
CA LYS A 479 -3.92 20.36 -25.58
C LYS A 479 -2.42 20.49 -25.31
N GLY A 480 -1.69 19.40 -25.60
CA GLY A 480 -0.23 19.31 -25.50
C GLY A 480 0.25 18.68 -24.19
N PRO A 481 1.58 18.57 -24.03
CA PRO A 481 2.18 17.91 -22.87
C PRO A 481 1.79 18.57 -21.54
N ALA A 482 1.23 17.79 -20.61
CA ALA A 482 0.79 18.25 -19.30
C ALA A 482 1.72 17.73 -18.18
N PRO A 483 1.82 18.45 -17.04
CA PRO A 483 2.42 17.92 -15.83
C PRO A 483 1.79 16.57 -15.46
N THR A 484 2.58 15.52 -15.40
CA THR A 484 2.08 14.17 -15.21
C THR A 484 2.73 13.51 -14.00
N LEU A 485 1.90 12.91 -13.15
CA LEU A 485 2.31 12.06 -12.05
C LEU A 485 2.17 10.59 -12.50
N LEU A 486 3.29 9.91 -12.69
CA LEU A 486 3.34 8.48 -12.99
C LEU A 486 3.61 7.70 -11.71
N TYR A 487 2.72 6.79 -11.36
CA TYR A 487 2.78 5.94 -10.17
C TYR A 487 2.82 4.47 -10.54
N ALA A 488 3.61 3.69 -9.81
CA ALA A 488 3.53 2.22 -9.80
C ALA A 488 4.01 1.65 -8.46
N TYR A 489 3.81 0.34 -8.28
CA TYR A 489 4.29 -0.43 -7.13
C TYR A 489 5.25 -1.56 -7.56
N GLY A 490 4.78 -2.55 -8.31
CA GLY A 490 5.58 -3.58 -8.96
C GLY A 490 6.27 -4.57 -8.02
N GLY A 491 5.53 -5.23 -7.13
CA GLY A 491 6.08 -6.25 -6.26
C GLY A 491 5.05 -6.92 -5.36
N PHE A 492 5.47 -7.98 -4.68
CA PHE A 492 4.73 -8.67 -3.63
C PHE A 492 3.37 -9.21 -4.05
N ASN A 493 3.17 -9.49 -5.33
CA ASN A 493 1.88 -9.95 -5.86
C ASN A 493 0.71 -8.98 -5.51
N ILE A 494 1.01 -7.67 -5.38
CA ILE A 494 0.02 -6.64 -5.05
C ILE A 494 -0.44 -5.97 -6.34
N SER A 495 -1.71 -6.18 -6.69
CA SER A 495 -2.35 -5.51 -7.83
C SER A 495 -2.62 -4.04 -7.53
N THR A 496 -2.20 -3.14 -8.42
CA THR A 496 -2.46 -1.70 -8.28
C THR A 496 -3.82 -1.36 -8.89
N MET A 497 -4.87 -1.47 -8.07
CA MET A 497 -6.26 -1.31 -8.50
C MET A 497 -6.69 0.15 -8.65
N PRO A 498 -7.71 0.46 -9.49
CA PRO A 498 -8.36 1.76 -9.48
C PRO A 498 -8.86 2.13 -8.09
N GLY A 499 -8.46 3.30 -7.58
CA GLY A 499 -8.87 3.76 -6.25
C GLY A 499 -8.91 5.27 -6.17
N PHE A 500 -9.88 5.80 -5.44
CA PHE A 500 -10.03 7.23 -5.22
C PHE A 500 -8.96 7.76 -4.26
N SER A 501 -8.45 8.94 -4.58
CA SER A 501 -7.53 9.69 -3.71
C SER A 501 -7.81 11.19 -3.84
N ALA A 502 -8.24 11.81 -2.75
CA ALA A 502 -8.48 13.25 -2.68
C ALA A 502 -7.20 14.06 -2.96
N THR A 503 -6.03 13.56 -2.55
CA THR A 503 -4.75 14.22 -2.82
C THR A 503 -4.41 14.20 -4.31
N ARG A 504 -4.60 13.08 -5.00
CA ARG A 504 -4.39 12.97 -6.45
C ARG A 504 -5.42 13.78 -7.25
N LEU A 505 -6.64 13.90 -6.71
CA LEU A 505 -7.67 14.75 -7.31
C LEU A 505 -7.24 16.22 -7.32
N ALA A 506 -6.67 16.73 -6.20
CA ALA A 506 -6.14 18.09 -6.13
C ALA A 506 -5.06 18.36 -7.18
N TRP A 507 -4.19 17.37 -7.47
CA TRP A 507 -3.21 17.45 -8.56
C TRP A 507 -3.89 17.61 -9.92
N MET A 508 -4.92 16.77 -10.20
CA MET A 508 -5.63 16.81 -11.48
C MET A 508 -6.45 18.10 -11.65
N GLU A 509 -6.98 18.66 -10.58
CA GLU A 509 -7.70 19.94 -10.61
C GLU A 509 -6.82 21.12 -11.05
N GLN A 510 -5.52 21.06 -10.78
CA GLN A 510 -4.54 22.05 -11.23
C GLN A 510 -4.04 21.80 -12.67
N GLY A 511 -4.70 20.93 -13.42
CA GLY A 511 -4.33 20.59 -14.81
C GLY A 511 -3.27 19.51 -14.93
N GLY A 512 -3.05 18.74 -13.87
CA GLY A 512 -2.18 17.57 -13.88
C GLY A 512 -2.86 16.33 -14.47
N VAL A 513 -2.05 15.40 -14.95
CA VAL A 513 -2.44 14.05 -15.36
C VAL A 513 -1.96 13.06 -14.31
N LEU A 514 -2.79 12.06 -13.99
CA LEU A 514 -2.39 10.89 -13.21
C LEU A 514 -2.25 9.69 -14.15
N ALA A 515 -1.11 9.05 -14.14
CA ALA A 515 -0.88 7.78 -14.80
C ALA A 515 -0.53 6.72 -13.76
N VAL A 516 -1.18 5.55 -13.81
CA VAL A 516 -0.95 4.42 -12.89
C VAL A 516 -0.61 3.19 -13.71
N ALA A 517 0.64 2.77 -13.68
CA ALA A 517 1.13 1.63 -14.45
C ALA A 517 1.03 0.34 -13.62
N ASN A 518 0.45 -0.70 -14.23
CA ASN A 518 0.25 -2.02 -13.63
C ASN A 518 1.38 -2.95 -14.06
N ILE A 519 2.57 -2.68 -13.55
CA ILE A 519 3.83 -3.32 -13.96
C ILE A 519 4.00 -4.71 -13.34
N ARG A 520 4.86 -5.54 -13.94
CA ARG A 520 5.22 -6.87 -13.42
C ARG A 520 5.69 -6.80 -11.98
N GLY A 521 5.61 -7.93 -11.27
CA GLY A 521 5.81 -8.02 -9.83
C GLY A 521 4.52 -7.85 -9.02
N GLY A 522 3.49 -7.19 -9.58
CA GLY A 522 2.12 -7.20 -9.07
C GLY A 522 1.36 -8.50 -9.34
N GLY A 523 0.08 -8.54 -8.96
CA GLY A 523 -0.80 -9.71 -9.11
C GLY A 523 -1.78 -9.65 -10.29
N GLU A 524 -1.75 -8.60 -11.08
CA GLU A 524 -2.80 -8.23 -12.05
C GLU A 524 -3.14 -9.33 -13.07
N TYR A 525 -2.17 -10.20 -13.37
CA TYR A 525 -2.34 -11.34 -14.26
C TYR A 525 -1.91 -12.67 -13.63
N GLY A 526 -1.90 -12.75 -12.29
CA GLY A 526 -1.63 -13.95 -11.51
C GLY A 526 -0.13 -14.24 -11.33
N THR A 527 0.18 -15.50 -11.00
CA THR A 527 1.53 -15.92 -10.56
C THR A 527 2.62 -15.58 -11.60
N ALA A 528 2.35 -15.76 -12.89
CA ALA A 528 3.34 -15.45 -13.93
C ALA A 528 3.69 -13.96 -14.00
N TRP A 529 2.75 -13.07 -13.70
CA TRP A 529 2.98 -11.63 -13.66
C TRP A 529 3.86 -11.25 -12.46
N HIS A 530 3.60 -11.83 -11.31
CA HIS A 530 4.43 -11.68 -10.11
C HIS A 530 5.84 -12.23 -10.34
N ASP A 531 5.97 -13.47 -10.80
CA ASP A 531 7.26 -14.11 -11.07
C ASP A 531 8.08 -13.37 -12.13
N GLY A 532 7.43 -12.73 -13.09
CA GLY A 532 8.06 -11.89 -14.10
C GLY A 532 8.70 -10.61 -13.56
N GLY A 533 8.48 -10.24 -12.30
CA GLY A 533 9.00 -9.01 -11.66
C GLY A 533 9.71 -9.23 -10.33
N ARG A 534 10.06 -10.45 -9.94
CA ARG A 534 10.76 -10.73 -8.68
C ARG A 534 12.08 -11.45 -8.88
N LEU A 535 12.91 -11.49 -7.83
CA LEU A 535 14.20 -12.17 -7.79
C LEU A 535 15.10 -11.74 -8.98
N ALA A 536 15.62 -12.70 -9.74
CA ALA A 536 16.43 -12.43 -10.93
C ALA A 536 15.70 -11.62 -12.02
N ASN A 537 14.38 -11.61 -12.03
CA ASN A 537 13.55 -10.88 -12.98
C ASN A 537 13.22 -9.44 -12.53
N LYS A 538 13.75 -8.97 -11.40
CA LYS A 538 13.40 -7.65 -10.84
C LYS A 538 13.69 -6.49 -11.80
N GLN A 539 14.65 -6.59 -12.69
CA GLN A 539 14.93 -5.57 -13.71
C GLN A 539 13.73 -5.31 -14.63
N ASN A 540 12.89 -6.31 -14.89
CA ASN A 540 11.68 -6.14 -15.71
C ASN A 540 10.71 -5.10 -15.12
N VAL A 541 10.65 -4.98 -13.78
CA VAL A 541 9.83 -3.98 -13.08
C VAL A 541 10.30 -2.56 -13.44
N PHE A 542 11.61 -2.35 -13.45
CA PHE A 542 12.21 -1.05 -13.79
C PHE A 542 12.05 -0.75 -15.27
N ASP A 543 12.25 -1.75 -16.14
CA ASP A 543 12.08 -1.62 -17.60
C ASP A 543 10.61 -1.31 -17.94
N ASP A 544 9.63 -1.96 -17.30
CA ASP A 544 8.20 -1.67 -17.47
C ASP A 544 7.86 -0.21 -17.09
N PHE A 545 8.43 0.28 -15.97
CA PHE A 545 8.15 1.64 -15.50
C PHE A 545 8.81 2.72 -16.36
N ILE A 546 10.05 2.48 -16.81
CA ILE A 546 10.75 3.36 -17.77
C ILE A 546 9.94 3.44 -19.07
N ALA A 547 9.52 2.28 -19.60
CA ALA A 547 8.71 2.21 -20.82
C ALA A 547 7.35 2.93 -20.67
N ALA A 548 6.73 2.93 -19.48
CA ALA A 548 5.54 3.72 -19.20
C ALA A 548 5.80 5.23 -19.39
N GLY A 549 6.90 5.74 -18.84
CA GLY A 549 7.30 7.13 -19.01
C GLY A 549 7.57 7.48 -20.47
N GLU A 550 8.33 6.65 -21.17
CA GLU A 550 8.62 6.80 -22.61
C GLU A 550 7.35 6.78 -23.47
N TYR A 551 6.41 5.88 -23.15
CA TYR A 551 5.11 5.82 -23.82
C TYR A 551 4.31 7.10 -23.65
N LEU A 552 4.20 7.62 -22.42
CA LEU A 552 3.45 8.85 -22.13
C LEU A 552 4.02 10.05 -22.89
N ILE A 553 5.36 10.14 -23.01
CA ILE A 553 6.05 11.17 -23.78
C ILE A 553 5.76 10.99 -25.28
N ALA A 554 5.93 9.79 -25.79
CA ALA A 554 5.69 9.48 -27.22
C ALA A 554 4.24 9.75 -27.65
N GLN A 555 3.27 9.56 -26.74
CA GLN A 555 1.85 9.88 -26.99
C GLN A 555 1.51 11.37 -26.79
N GLY A 556 2.47 12.21 -26.44
CA GLY A 556 2.24 13.64 -26.21
C GLY A 556 1.41 13.96 -24.97
N VAL A 557 1.23 13.01 -24.05
CA VAL A 557 0.55 13.22 -22.76
C VAL A 557 1.39 14.13 -21.88
N THR A 558 2.70 13.93 -21.89
CA THR A 558 3.67 14.69 -21.10
C THR A 558 4.98 14.90 -21.88
N SER A 559 5.97 15.51 -21.22
CA SER A 559 7.37 15.58 -21.70
C SER A 559 8.31 15.24 -20.55
N LYS A 560 9.60 14.98 -20.84
CA LYS A 560 10.59 14.71 -19.79
C LYS A 560 10.66 15.81 -18.73
N ASP A 561 10.43 17.06 -19.12
CA ASP A 561 10.45 18.23 -18.22
C ASP A 561 9.14 18.40 -17.43
N LYS A 562 8.13 17.55 -17.66
CA LYS A 562 6.82 17.58 -17.02
C LYS A 562 6.42 16.25 -16.37
N LEU A 563 7.31 15.26 -16.39
CA LEU A 563 7.04 13.93 -15.85
C LEU A 563 7.60 13.80 -14.44
N THR A 564 6.71 13.66 -13.46
CA THR A 564 7.05 13.29 -12.07
C THR A 564 6.77 11.81 -11.85
N ILE A 565 7.65 11.10 -11.17
CA ILE A 565 7.45 9.71 -10.77
C ILE A 565 7.27 9.59 -9.26
N GLN A 566 6.37 8.70 -8.84
CA GLN A 566 6.07 8.42 -7.44
C GLN A 566 5.93 6.92 -7.19
N GLY A 567 6.37 6.48 -6.02
CA GLY A 567 6.13 5.13 -5.51
C GLY A 567 6.50 5.04 -4.04
N GLY A 568 5.79 4.17 -3.31
CA GLY A 568 6.02 3.97 -1.88
C GLY A 568 6.49 2.54 -1.56
N SER A 569 7.29 2.37 -0.50
CA SER A 569 7.78 1.05 -0.07
C SER A 569 8.61 0.36 -1.19
N ASN A 570 8.19 -0.79 -1.67
CA ASN A 570 8.75 -1.39 -2.90
C ASN A 570 8.66 -0.42 -4.12
N GLY A 571 7.61 0.40 -4.20
CA GLY A 571 7.53 1.48 -5.19
C GLY A 571 8.54 2.60 -4.95
N GLY A 572 8.98 2.83 -3.71
CA GLY A 572 10.07 3.73 -3.38
C GLY A 572 11.43 3.21 -3.87
N LEU A 573 11.67 1.91 -3.70
CA LEU A 573 12.79 1.19 -4.34
C LEU A 573 12.74 1.38 -5.87
N LEU A 574 11.58 1.13 -6.49
CA LEU A 574 11.35 1.32 -7.92
C LEU A 574 11.80 2.71 -8.38
N VAL A 575 11.31 3.77 -7.73
CA VAL A 575 11.65 5.16 -8.06
C VAL A 575 13.15 5.41 -7.91
N GLY A 576 13.77 4.99 -6.80
CA GLY A 576 15.19 5.15 -6.57
C GLY A 576 16.07 4.43 -7.62
N ALA A 577 15.67 3.22 -8.03
CA ALA A 577 16.38 2.44 -9.04
C ALA A 577 16.27 3.06 -10.44
N VAL A 578 15.07 3.48 -10.88
CA VAL A 578 14.89 4.05 -12.22
C VAL A 578 15.53 5.42 -12.37
N VAL A 579 15.57 6.23 -11.30
CA VAL A 579 16.28 7.51 -11.30
C VAL A 579 17.78 7.30 -11.55
N ASN A 580 18.39 6.27 -10.95
CA ASN A 580 19.79 5.93 -11.22
C ASN A 580 20.02 5.44 -12.66
N GLN A 581 19.04 4.71 -13.24
CA GLN A 581 19.14 4.14 -14.58
C GLN A 581 18.87 5.17 -15.69
N ARG A 582 17.82 6.00 -15.50
CA ARG A 582 17.34 6.98 -16.48
C ARG A 582 17.07 8.36 -15.86
N PRO A 583 18.10 9.03 -15.30
CA PRO A 583 17.93 10.36 -14.70
C PRO A 583 17.45 11.42 -15.71
N ASP A 584 17.69 11.22 -16.99
CA ASP A 584 17.31 12.11 -18.10
C ASP A 584 15.81 12.14 -18.41
N LEU A 585 15.05 11.17 -17.91
CA LEU A 585 13.67 10.93 -18.32
C LEU A 585 12.64 11.72 -17.48
N PHE A 586 13.01 12.19 -16.29
CA PHE A 586 12.09 12.71 -15.30
C PHE A 586 12.43 14.16 -14.87
N ALA A 587 11.39 14.96 -14.63
CA ALA A 587 11.52 16.29 -14.06
C ALA A 587 11.72 16.24 -12.54
N ALA A 588 10.93 15.39 -11.87
CA ALA A 588 10.96 15.18 -10.43
C ALA A 588 10.74 13.70 -10.06
N ALA A 589 11.21 13.30 -8.88
CA ALA A 589 11.05 11.96 -8.32
C ALA A 589 10.68 12.02 -6.83
N LEU A 590 9.67 11.24 -6.46
CA LEU A 590 9.07 11.21 -5.12
C LEU A 590 9.12 9.78 -4.56
N PRO A 591 10.31 9.25 -4.18
CA PRO A 591 10.42 7.96 -3.53
C PRO A 591 9.96 8.07 -2.07
N ALA A 592 8.95 7.27 -1.67
CA ALA A 592 8.41 7.28 -0.32
C ALA A 592 8.73 5.98 0.42
N VAL A 593 9.19 6.07 1.67
CA VAL A 593 9.47 4.93 2.59
C VAL A 593 10.15 3.75 1.88
N GLY A 594 11.11 4.03 1.01
CA GLY A 594 11.69 3.07 0.07
C GLY A 594 12.73 2.14 0.68
N VAL A 595 12.80 0.90 0.15
CA VAL A 595 13.89 -0.04 0.47
C VAL A 595 15.11 0.34 -0.37
N MET A 596 15.97 1.22 0.15
CA MET A 596 17.02 1.87 -0.64
C MET A 596 18.36 1.14 -0.61
N ASP A 597 18.61 0.32 0.43
CA ASP A 597 19.80 -0.53 0.55
C ASP A 597 19.40 -1.99 0.43
N MET A 598 19.64 -2.56 -0.76
CA MET A 598 19.23 -3.93 -1.08
C MET A 598 20.19 -4.99 -0.54
N LEU A 599 21.34 -4.61 0.01
CA LEU A 599 22.28 -5.57 0.60
C LEU A 599 22.06 -5.78 2.10
N ARG A 600 21.19 -4.95 2.72
CA ARG A 600 20.98 -4.97 4.17
C ARG A 600 19.51 -4.95 4.57
N PHE A 601 18.58 -4.99 3.66
CA PHE A 601 17.14 -4.94 3.98
C PHE A 601 16.70 -6.06 4.93
N ASP A 602 17.35 -7.21 4.87
CA ASP A 602 17.03 -8.40 5.68
C ASP A 602 17.55 -8.34 7.13
N ARG A 603 18.23 -7.24 7.51
CA ARG A 603 18.84 -7.05 8.83
C ARG A 603 17.92 -6.41 9.87
N PHE A 604 16.77 -5.88 9.45
CA PHE A 604 15.89 -5.08 10.29
C PHE A 604 14.46 -5.63 10.29
N THR A 605 13.81 -5.63 11.44
CA THR A 605 12.37 -5.83 11.67
C THR A 605 11.75 -6.88 10.73
N ALA A 606 10.83 -6.43 9.84
CA ALA A 606 10.12 -7.27 8.88
C ALA A 606 10.90 -7.51 7.57
N GLY A 607 12.05 -6.85 7.35
CA GLY A 607 12.76 -6.90 6.07
C GLY A 607 13.14 -8.31 5.63
N ARG A 608 13.48 -9.18 6.58
CA ARG A 608 13.82 -10.58 6.30
C ARG A 608 12.68 -11.39 5.65
N TYR A 609 11.44 -10.92 5.74
CA TYR A 609 10.30 -11.56 5.07
C TYR A 609 10.25 -11.28 3.55
N TRP A 610 11.02 -10.30 3.07
CA TRP A 610 10.97 -9.86 1.67
C TRP A 610 11.89 -10.64 0.74
N VAL A 611 12.61 -11.63 1.28
CA VAL A 611 13.54 -12.45 0.50
C VAL A 611 12.85 -13.27 -0.60
N ASP A 612 11.56 -13.54 -0.48
CA ASP A 612 10.78 -14.21 -1.52
C ASP A 612 10.61 -13.34 -2.78
N ASP A 613 10.60 -12.01 -2.60
CA ASP A 613 10.48 -11.04 -3.71
C ASP A 613 11.84 -10.55 -4.21
N TYR A 614 12.81 -10.37 -3.30
CA TYR A 614 14.09 -9.75 -3.62
C TYR A 614 15.25 -10.73 -3.77
N GLY A 615 15.23 -11.86 -3.08
CA GLY A 615 16.36 -12.76 -2.94
C GLY A 615 17.14 -12.56 -1.64
N TYR A 616 18.10 -13.43 -1.40
CA TYR A 616 18.92 -13.44 -0.19
C TYR A 616 20.25 -12.70 -0.43
N PRO A 617 20.54 -11.58 0.27
CA PRO A 617 21.85 -10.92 0.17
C PRO A 617 23.01 -11.86 0.51
N SER A 618 22.74 -12.91 1.30
CA SER A 618 23.74 -13.93 1.70
C SER A 618 24.01 -15.02 0.64
N LYS A 619 23.33 -14.99 -0.51
CA LYS A 619 23.55 -15.91 -1.65
C LYS A 619 24.20 -15.15 -2.79
N GLU A 620 25.29 -15.68 -3.35
CA GLU A 620 26.11 -14.98 -4.37
C GLU A 620 25.30 -14.53 -5.59
N ALA A 621 24.43 -15.40 -6.12
CA ALA A 621 23.62 -15.09 -7.29
C ALA A 621 22.65 -13.92 -7.01
N ASP A 622 21.95 -13.98 -5.87
CA ASP A 622 21.01 -12.95 -5.45
C ASP A 622 21.73 -11.64 -5.10
N PHE A 623 22.89 -11.72 -4.41
CA PHE A 623 23.71 -10.57 -4.07
C PHE A 623 24.09 -9.75 -5.31
N LYS A 624 24.51 -10.41 -6.39
CA LYS A 624 24.86 -9.74 -7.66
C LYS A 624 23.67 -9.01 -8.25
N VAL A 625 22.50 -9.62 -8.23
CA VAL A 625 21.25 -9.02 -8.72
C VAL A 625 20.86 -7.82 -7.85
N LEU A 626 20.89 -7.97 -6.53
CA LEU A 626 20.54 -6.92 -5.56
C LEU A 626 21.47 -5.71 -5.68
N LEU A 627 22.78 -5.94 -5.77
CA LEU A 627 23.78 -4.87 -5.91
C LEU A 627 23.57 -4.09 -7.21
N ALA A 628 23.21 -4.77 -8.30
CA ALA A 628 23.06 -4.15 -9.61
C ALA A 628 21.98 -3.07 -9.67
N TYR A 629 20.92 -3.19 -8.86
CA TYR A 629 19.84 -2.21 -8.84
C TYR A 629 19.65 -1.44 -7.52
N SER A 630 20.42 -1.77 -6.47
CA SER A 630 20.29 -1.13 -5.16
C SER A 630 20.40 0.40 -5.28
N PRO A 631 19.34 1.17 -4.93
CA PRO A 631 19.35 2.62 -5.13
C PRO A 631 20.52 3.33 -4.44
N TYR A 632 20.81 2.99 -3.22
CA TYR A 632 21.91 3.56 -2.43
C TYR A 632 23.28 3.36 -3.07
N HIS A 633 23.54 2.15 -3.58
CA HIS A 633 24.86 1.77 -4.14
C HIS A 633 25.07 2.20 -5.58
N ASN A 634 24.01 2.62 -6.29
CA ASN A 634 24.09 2.97 -7.71
C ASN A 634 23.91 4.47 -8.01
N VAL A 635 24.03 5.33 -7.01
CA VAL A 635 24.13 6.78 -7.24
C VAL A 635 25.45 7.09 -7.97
N LYS A 636 25.35 7.67 -9.17
CA LYS A 636 26.50 7.94 -10.03
C LYS A 636 26.64 9.43 -10.31
N GLY A 637 27.72 10.02 -9.85
CA GLY A 637 28.09 11.40 -10.16
C GLY A 637 28.37 11.65 -11.65
N GLY A 638 28.41 12.91 -12.05
CA GLY A 638 28.71 13.33 -13.42
C GLY A 638 27.52 13.26 -14.38
N ARG A 639 26.31 13.10 -13.85
CA ARG A 639 25.02 13.15 -14.59
C ARG A 639 24.02 13.97 -13.82
N ASP A 640 23.20 14.72 -14.52
CA ASP A 640 22.12 15.51 -13.92
C ASP A 640 20.94 14.58 -13.57
N TYR A 641 20.58 14.57 -12.30
CA TYR A 641 19.40 13.85 -11.80
C TYR A 641 18.17 14.78 -11.77
N PRO A 642 16.95 14.22 -11.77
CA PRO A 642 15.74 14.99 -11.51
C PRO A 642 15.79 15.63 -10.13
N ALA A 643 14.88 16.58 -9.86
CA ALA A 643 14.63 17.00 -8.49
C ALA A 643 14.08 15.83 -7.67
N ILE A 644 14.65 15.55 -6.49
CA ILE A 644 14.26 14.42 -5.64
C ILE A 644 13.75 14.93 -4.30
N LEU A 645 12.56 14.49 -3.91
CA LEU A 645 12.01 14.64 -2.56
C LEU A 645 11.69 13.24 -2.02
N ALA A 646 12.64 12.64 -1.33
CA ALA A 646 12.42 11.38 -0.63
C ALA A 646 11.61 11.61 0.64
N THR A 647 10.70 10.70 0.98
CA THR A 647 9.95 10.77 2.24
C THR A 647 10.16 9.53 3.08
N THR A 648 10.20 9.70 4.41
CA THR A 648 10.26 8.62 5.39
C THR A 648 9.65 9.08 6.72
N ALA A 649 9.58 8.18 7.70
CA ALA A 649 9.02 8.47 9.02
C ALA A 649 9.86 7.82 10.13
N ASP A 650 9.98 8.48 11.28
CA ASP A 650 10.87 8.10 12.37
C ASP A 650 10.43 6.84 13.13
N THR A 651 9.16 6.44 13.05
CA THR A 651 8.59 5.25 13.67
C THR A 651 8.25 4.14 12.67
N ASP A 652 8.75 4.24 11.43
CA ASP A 652 8.59 3.19 10.44
C ASP A 652 9.41 1.95 10.82
N ASP A 653 8.71 0.93 11.34
CA ASP A 653 9.28 -0.37 11.70
C ASP A 653 8.95 -1.48 10.69
N ARG A 654 8.42 -1.09 9.53
CA ARG A 654 8.30 -1.94 8.35
C ARG A 654 9.52 -1.76 7.45
N VAL A 655 9.74 -0.56 6.95
CA VAL A 655 10.95 -0.15 6.23
C VAL A 655 11.68 0.88 7.08
N VAL A 656 12.67 0.45 7.83
CA VAL A 656 13.37 1.33 8.77
C VAL A 656 13.92 2.58 8.08
N PRO A 657 13.83 3.77 8.71
CA PRO A 657 14.16 5.05 8.09
C PRO A 657 15.62 5.14 7.63
N GLY A 658 16.52 4.33 8.22
CA GLY A 658 17.92 4.21 7.82
C GLY A 658 18.13 3.96 6.32
N HIS A 659 17.22 3.24 5.64
CA HIS A 659 17.24 3.09 4.18
C HIS A 659 17.20 4.44 3.47
N THR A 660 16.23 5.26 3.81
CA THR A 660 16.04 6.59 3.20
C THR A 660 17.12 7.57 3.66
N PHE A 661 17.58 7.49 4.92
CA PHE A 661 18.65 8.34 5.44
C PHE A 661 19.96 8.13 4.68
N LYS A 662 20.37 6.88 4.47
CA LYS A 662 21.57 6.52 3.71
C LYS A 662 21.48 6.98 2.26
N TYR A 663 20.33 6.77 1.64
CA TYR A 663 20.07 7.20 0.26
C TYR A 663 20.14 8.73 0.15
N ALA A 664 19.51 9.48 1.06
CA ALA A 664 19.55 10.94 1.09
C ALA A 664 20.99 11.45 1.24
N ALA A 665 21.77 10.89 2.16
CA ALA A 665 23.18 11.23 2.32
C ALA A 665 24.00 10.99 1.03
N ALA A 666 23.73 9.87 0.33
CA ALA A 666 24.42 9.53 -0.89
C ALA A 666 24.11 10.48 -2.06
N ILE A 667 22.81 10.81 -2.28
CA ILE A 667 22.41 11.74 -3.37
C ILE A 667 22.86 13.17 -3.10
N GLN A 668 22.90 13.61 -1.84
CA GLN A 668 23.39 14.96 -1.46
C GLN A 668 24.91 15.10 -1.59
N ALA A 669 25.65 14.01 -1.35
CA ALA A 669 27.11 14.01 -1.48
C ALA A 669 27.61 13.83 -2.91
N ALA A 670 26.76 13.33 -3.81
CA ALA A 670 27.14 13.08 -5.19
C ALA A 670 27.01 14.35 -6.05
N ASN A 671 27.92 14.48 -7.05
CA ASN A 671 27.80 15.51 -8.08
C ASN A 671 26.80 15.06 -9.14
N ILE A 672 25.50 15.27 -8.88
CA ILE A 672 24.35 14.82 -9.69
C ILE A 672 23.47 15.98 -10.17
N GLY A 673 24.08 17.14 -10.42
CA GLY A 673 23.43 18.33 -10.98
C GLY A 673 22.86 19.29 -9.92
N PRO A 674 22.31 20.41 -10.37
CA PRO A 674 21.95 21.56 -9.49
C PRO A 674 20.54 21.46 -8.89
N LYS A 675 19.74 20.46 -9.29
CA LYS A 675 18.37 20.30 -8.75
C LYS A 675 18.38 19.86 -7.29
N PRO A 676 17.34 20.15 -6.50
CA PRO A 676 17.30 19.76 -5.09
C PRO A 676 17.19 18.25 -4.90
N HIS A 677 17.91 17.72 -3.91
CA HIS A 677 17.88 16.34 -3.46
C HIS A 677 17.59 16.33 -1.96
N LEU A 678 16.31 16.29 -1.61
CA LEU A 678 15.81 16.53 -0.26
C LEU A 678 15.22 15.27 0.35
N VAL A 679 15.17 15.26 1.68
CA VAL A 679 14.47 14.23 2.45
C VAL A 679 13.48 14.88 3.41
N ARG A 680 12.21 14.52 3.31
CA ARG A 680 11.15 14.88 4.23
C ARG A 680 10.96 13.75 5.24
N ILE A 681 11.20 14.05 6.51
CA ILE A 681 11.12 13.07 7.60
C ILE A 681 9.93 13.45 8.47
N GLU A 682 8.93 12.58 8.55
CA GLU A 682 7.77 12.78 9.40
C GLU A 682 8.04 12.20 10.79
N THR A 683 7.65 12.91 11.84
CA THR A 683 7.76 12.46 13.23
C THR A 683 6.49 11.76 13.67
N ARG A 684 6.60 10.73 14.52
CA ARG A 684 5.46 9.92 15.01
C ARG A 684 4.52 9.52 13.87
N ALA A 685 5.12 8.94 12.83
CA ALA A 685 4.45 8.31 11.70
C ALA A 685 5.24 7.08 11.28
N GLY A 686 4.53 6.03 10.89
CA GLY A 686 5.14 4.79 10.42
C GLY A 686 5.04 4.65 8.90
N HIS A 687 4.79 3.42 8.45
CA HIS A 687 4.74 3.08 7.01
C HIS A 687 3.47 3.59 6.29
N GLY A 688 2.62 4.34 6.95
CA GLY A 688 1.39 4.96 6.40
C GLY A 688 0.10 4.54 7.12
N SER A 689 0.04 3.37 7.74
CA SER A 689 -1.12 2.95 8.54
C SER A 689 -1.31 3.86 9.75
N GLY A 690 -2.57 4.22 10.05
CA GLY A 690 -2.90 5.07 11.21
C GLY A 690 -2.42 6.53 11.10
N LYS A 691 -1.92 6.96 9.93
CA LYS A 691 -1.45 8.35 9.73
C LYS A 691 -2.62 9.33 9.85
N PRO A 692 -2.51 10.39 10.68
CA PRO A 692 -3.54 11.40 10.84
C PRO A 692 -3.89 12.12 9.53
N THR A 693 -5.16 12.48 9.35
CA THR A 693 -5.64 13.20 8.17
C THR A 693 -4.85 14.50 7.92
N ASP A 694 -4.56 15.27 8.98
CA ASP A 694 -3.77 16.50 8.88
C ASP A 694 -2.36 16.22 8.32
N LYS A 695 -1.68 15.17 8.79
CA LYS A 695 -0.35 14.80 8.29
C LYS A 695 -0.38 14.32 6.84
N ILE A 696 -1.44 13.62 6.43
CA ILE A 696 -1.65 13.22 5.03
C ILE A 696 -1.76 14.46 4.13
N ILE A 697 -2.55 15.43 4.54
CA ILE A 697 -2.75 16.68 3.78
C ILE A 697 -1.47 17.50 3.71
N GLU A 698 -0.73 17.64 4.83
CA GLU A 698 0.54 18.37 4.87
C GLU A 698 1.58 17.74 3.94
N GLU A 699 1.78 16.42 4.05
CA GLU A 699 2.72 15.71 3.19
C GLU A 699 2.35 15.84 1.72
N ALA A 700 1.08 15.66 1.37
CA ALA A 700 0.63 15.78 -0.01
C ALA A 700 0.79 17.21 -0.54
N ALA A 701 0.57 18.24 0.28
CA ALA A 701 0.82 19.64 -0.11
C ALA A 701 2.29 19.88 -0.42
N ASP A 702 3.20 19.35 0.40
CA ASP A 702 4.64 19.40 0.18
C ASP A 702 5.03 18.73 -1.14
N LEU A 703 4.54 17.51 -1.36
CA LEU A 703 4.85 16.71 -2.56
C LEU A 703 4.31 17.35 -3.84
N TRP A 704 3.08 17.87 -3.83
CA TRP A 704 2.48 18.46 -5.02
C TRP A 704 3.08 19.84 -5.34
N ALA A 705 3.39 20.66 -4.34
CA ALA A 705 4.10 21.91 -4.57
C ALA A 705 5.50 21.68 -5.16
N PHE A 706 6.22 20.67 -4.65
CA PHE A 706 7.51 20.26 -5.20
C PHE A 706 7.38 19.79 -6.65
N ALA A 707 6.46 18.86 -6.93
CA ALA A 707 6.21 18.36 -8.27
C ALA A 707 5.77 19.48 -9.23
N ALA A 708 4.86 20.37 -8.81
CA ALA A 708 4.40 21.52 -9.59
C ALA A 708 5.55 22.45 -9.99
N LYS A 709 6.42 22.79 -9.03
CA LYS A 709 7.61 23.61 -9.29
C LYS A 709 8.50 23.03 -10.38
N TRP A 710 8.80 21.74 -10.32
CA TRP A 710 9.76 21.09 -11.21
C TRP A 710 9.16 20.61 -12.53
N THR A 711 7.84 20.57 -12.65
CA THR A 711 7.12 20.32 -13.91
C THR A 711 6.62 21.58 -14.60
N GLY A 712 6.84 22.75 -14.01
CA GLY A 712 6.35 24.03 -14.53
C GLY A 712 4.82 24.18 -14.46
N MET A 713 4.17 23.47 -13.53
CA MET A 713 2.73 23.63 -13.28
C MET A 713 2.46 24.97 -12.61
N VAL A 714 1.55 25.75 -13.18
CA VAL A 714 1.05 26.99 -12.56
C VAL A 714 -0.14 26.62 -11.67
N VAL A 715 0.06 26.68 -10.37
CA VAL A 715 -0.99 26.43 -9.37
C VAL A 715 -1.86 27.67 -9.22
N LYS A 716 -3.19 27.51 -9.35
CA LYS A 716 -4.17 28.60 -9.37
C LYS A 716 -5.05 28.60 -8.12
#